data_a5f3475bc4d1e0c44a6c9319e0022345
#
_entry.id   a5f3475bc4d1e0c44a6c9319e0022345
#
_cell.length_a   1.000
_cell.length_b   1.000
_cell.length_c   1.000
_cell.angle_alpha   90.00
_cell.angle_beta   90.00
_cell.angle_gamma   90.00
#
_symmetry.space_group_name_H-M   'P 1'
#
loop_
_entity.id
_entity.type
_entity.pdbx_description
1 polymer ?
#
loop_
_entity_poly.entity_id
_entity_poly.type
_entity_poly.pdbx_seq_one_letter_code
_entity_poly.pdbx_strand_id
1 'polypeptide(L)'
;MSSVAGSPEAPTARLARLAPRPLAAPSLSRGHTNALLSAAIAILFAATAFVADGGLRLERTTYVEIAYMGIGALLCAAALLLPRARSQRFHGAPALLAFALLAAYTAISIVWSLAPSDSWIESSRTFAYLSAFAGTMALARLAPRQWPALLHGLGLSCVVVSGWAVLTKVFPGALAEDETYARLRAPFDYWNSVGLTAAIGVVALLWLGARRSGRPAVSALAWPGIALCEVALMLSYSRGSLLALGVGLVFWFAVVPLRLRGAIVLLGASAGAAAVVGWAFAMTGLTTDELPLEVRADAGHELGALLLLMLVVLSVIGLAAGFLSAERPASPHARKVAGRMLLGLVVLIPVIAAIALAAAPGGIDGQVSKAWDRLTDPGASTPANTPDRLTATSSVRARYWEEAFDVHGVSPWVGTGAGAYATVRDRFRTGTLFVRHAHGYVPQTLADLGWAGLALSLLALGLWGWAAIRAVGLRPRERGLPWDAERVGMASLLAVALVFGVSSAVDWTWFVPANAVMGLAAAAWVIARPPLRRRLQDAALANAVPELQRSRAHGPLWAPRTSEPAADVAGPGAISVAEAEWRRGRRFPWLPAFAALLVCALALAAAWSAFQPVRAVHAGDAAIERLELGALDAAVSIAEIAHDRNPLSPEPLWELAFVEERRGRLANAQEALEEAVRTQPADAETWRRLGRFQLSTLNQPADALASFRAAYYLDPRNPASTSDFLEASRANGQPGAVPPATP
;
A
#
# COMPACT_ATOMS: atom_id res chain seq x y z
N MET A 1 -23.55 67.58 54.46
CA MET A 1 -23.69 66.28 55.19
C MET A 1 -24.67 65.42 54.42
N SER A 2 -24.19 64.49 53.68
CA SER A 2 -24.98 63.39 53.11
C SER A 2 -24.01 62.19 52.85
N SER A 3 -24.20 61.14 53.60
CA SER A 3 -23.44 59.90 53.61
C SER A 3 -23.76 59.05 52.40
N VAL A 4 -22.74 58.62 51.70
CA VAL A 4 -22.84 57.59 50.63
C VAL A 4 -22.63 56.24 51.36
N ALA A 5 -23.69 55.46 51.45
CA ALA A 5 -23.63 54.09 51.89
C ALA A 5 -23.24 53.17 50.71
N GLY A 6 -22.06 52.60 50.80
CA GLY A 6 -21.62 51.55 49.88
C GLY A 6 -22.26 50.19 50.26
N SER A 7 -22.93 49.55 49.34
CA SER A 7 -23.47 48.21 49.49
C SER A 7 -22.33 47.16 49.57
N PRO A 8 -22.38 46.16 50.49
CA PRO A 8 -21.35 45.14 50.55
C PRO A 8 -21.51 44.14 49.41
N GLU A 9 -20.46 43.98 48.60
CA GLU A 9 -20.36 42.88 47.59
C GLU A 9 -20.39 41.52 48.33
N ALA A 10 -21.22 40.62 47.85
CA ALA A 10 -21.38 39.27 48.40
C ALA A 10 -20.07 38.48 48.39
N PRO A 11 -19.74 37.73 49.44
CA PRO A 11 -18.45 36.99 49.56
C PRO A 11 -18.16 35.94 48.48
N THR A 12 -19.19 35.48 47.76
CA THR A 12 -19.07 34.52 46.68
C THR A 12 -18.39 35.03 45.44
N ALA A 13 -18.40 36.35 45.21
CA ALA A 13 -17.75 36.98 44.04
C ALA A 13 -16.21 37.09 44.17
N ARG A 14 -15.69 37.07 45.40
CA ARG A 14 -14.24 37.13 45.66
C ARG A 14 -13.56 35.76 45.54
N LEU A 15 -14.24 34.66 45.87
CA LEU A 15 -13.68 33.28 45.71
C LEU A 15 -13.58 32.83 44.29
N ALA A 16 -14.43 33.34 43.39
CA ALA A 16 -14.35 33.01 41.97
C ALA A 16 -13.12 33.62 41.24
N ARG A 17 -12.46 34.61 41.83
CA ARG A 17 -11.23 35.24 41.27
C ARG A 17 -9.93 34.56 41.69
N LEU A 18 -9.99 33.61 42.63
CA LEU A 18 -8.83 32.87 43.15
C LEU A 18 -8.71 31.46 42.62
N ALA A 19 -9.65 31.00 41.79
CA ALA A 19 -9.48 29.73 41.10
C ALA A 19 -8.30 29.84 40.10
N PRO A 20 -7.28 28.97 40.18
CA PRO A 20 -6.19 28.99 39.20
C PRO A 20 -6.80 28.79 37.84
N ARG A 21 -6.60 29.74 36.93
CA ARG A 21 -6.94 29.58 35.52
C ARG A 21 -6.23 28.32 35.06
N PRO A 22 -6.93 27.34 34.49
CA PRO A 22 -6.26 26.19 33.92
C PRO A 22 -5.26 26.72 32.90
N LEU A 23 -3.98 26.37 33.07
CA LEU A 23 -2.92 26.67 32.12
C LEU A 23 -3.41 26.18 30.77
N ALA A 24 -3.79 27.10 29.91
CA ALA A 24 -4.14 26.78 28.54
C ALA A 24 -2.90 26.15 27.90
N ALA A 25 -2.98 24.84 27.64
CA ALA A 25 -1.92 24.17 26.93
C ALA A 25 -1.61 24.98 25.65
N PRO A 26 -0.34 25.22 25.33
CA PRO A 26 0.03 26.02 24.18
C PRO A 26 -0.63 25.41 22.93
N SER A 27 -1.60 26.11 22.35
CA SER A 27 -2.24 25.68 21.12
C SER A 27 -1.21 25.79 20.01
N LEU A 28 -0.68 24.64 19.54
CA LEU A 28 0.18 24.60 18.37
C LEU A 28 -0.52 25.30 17.21
N SER A 29 0.20 26.17 16.49
CA SER A 29 -0.37 26.80 15.30
C SER A 29 -0.74 25.73 14.27
N ARG A 30 -1.74 25.98 13.43
CA ARG A 30 -2.17 25.04 12.38
C ARG A 30 -1.02 24.58 11.47
N GLY A 31 -0.03 25.46 11.25
CA GLY A 31 1.17 25.16 10.48
C GLY A 31 2.04 24.11 11.16
N HIS A 32 2.27 24.21 12.45
CA HIS A 32 3.05 23.24 13.23
C HIS A 32 2.35 21.87 13.30
N THR A 33 1.03 21.86 13.52
CA THR A 33 0.26 20.59 13.53
C THR A 33 0.35 19.87 12.18
N ASN A 34 0.24 20.61 11.07
CA ASN A 34 0.35 20.02 9.74
C ASN A 34 1.77 19.48 9.48
N ALA A 35 2.82 20.21 9.90
CA ALA A 35 4.20 19.76 9.73
C ALA A 35 4.50 18.48 10.55
N LEU A 36 4.07 18.45 11.81
CA LEU A 36 4.25 17.28 12.67
C LEU A 36 3.52 16.04 12.11
N LEU A 37 2.27 16.22 11.67
CA LEU A 37 1.52 15.12 11.08
C LEU A 37 2.13 14.66 9.75
N SER A 38 2.63 15.58 8.92
CA SER A 38 3.36 15.23 7.69
C SER A 38 4.61 14.41 7.98
N ALA A 39 5.39 14.82 8.98
CA ALA A 39 6.58 14.09 9.39
C ALA A 39 6.23 12.70 9.96
N ALA A 40 5.22 12.60 10.81
CA ALA A 40 4.77 11.33 11.36
C ALA A 40 4.31 10.34 10.26
N ILE A 41 3.53 10.82 9.29
CA ILE A 41 3.10 10.01 8.13
C ILE A 41 4.29 9.60 7.27
N ALA A 42 5.24 10.53 7.01
CA ALA A 42 6.43 10.22 6.23
C ALA A 42 7.31 9.17 6.91
N ILE A 43 7.54 9.30 8.20
CA ILE A 43 8.29 8.32 9.01
C ILE A 43 7.58 6.97 8.99
N LEU A 44 6.27 6.94 9.20
CA LEU A 44 5.51 5.69 9.20
C LEU A 44 5.63 4.95 7.87
N PHE A 45 5.43 5.63 6.74
CA PHE A 45 5.51 5.00 5.42
C PHE A 45 6.95 4.63 5.03
N ALA A 46 7.95 5.46 5.33
CA ALA A 46 9.34 5.13 5.11
C ALA A 46 9.77 3.94 5.98
N ALA A 47 9.45 3.97 7.28
CA ALA A 47 9.73 2.85 8.19
C ALA A 47 9.10 1.54 7.71
N THR A 48 7.86 1.60 7.17
CA THR A 48 7.21 0.43 6.57
C THR A 48 8.03 -0.13 5.41
N ALA A 49 8.59 0.71 4.54
CA ALA A 49 9.40 0.28 3.41
C ALA A 49 10.71 -0.39 3.85
N PHE A 50 11.37 0.16 4.88
CA PHE A 50 12.64 -0.38 5.39
C PHE A 50 12.47 -1.61 6.27
N VAL A 51 11.38 -1.70 7.04
CA VAL A 51 11.15 -2.82 7.97
C VAL A 51 10.51 -4.01 7.27
N ALA A 52 9.41 -3.80 6.51
CA ALA A 52 8.71 -4.88 5.84
C ALA A 52 9.45 -5.41 4.62
N ASP A 53 10.45 -4.64 4.11
CA ASP A 53 11.18 -5.00 2.92
C ASP A 53 10.19 -5.26 1.75
N GLY A 54 10.38 -6.30 0.92
CA GLY A 54 9.41 -6.68 -0.12
C GLY A 54 8.14 -7.38 0.39
N GLY A 55 7.97 -7.55 1.71
CA GLY A 55 6.83 -8.25 2.28
C GLY A 55 6.94 -9.79 2.19
N LEU A 56 8.13 -10.31 1.92
CA LEU A 56 8.38 -11.76 1.78
C LEU A 56 8.90 -12.40 3.07
N ARG A 57 9.44 -11.62 3.99
CA ARG A 57 9.96 -12.11 5.28
C ARG A 57 8.86 -12.06 6.33
N LEU A 58 8.41 -13.24 6.78
CA LEU A 58 7.29 -13.41 7.72
C LEU A 58 7.42 -12.49 8.93
N GLU A 59 8.52 -12.57 9.67
CA GLU A 59 8.73 -11.84 10.91
C GLU A 59 8.62 -10.32 10.73
N ARG A 60 9.36 -9.76 9.78
CA ARG A 60 9.40 -8.31 9.53
C ARG A 60 8.04 -7.78 9.06
N THR A 61 7.38 -8.53 8.19
CA THR A 61 6.05 -8.20 7.68
C THR A 61 5.01 -8.21 8.80
N THR A 62 5.05 -9.23 9.65
CA THR A 62 4.14 -9.37 10.80
C THR A 62 4.25 -8.21 11.79
N TYR A 63 5.46 -7.73 12.10
CA TYR A 63 5.62 -6.57 12.99
C TYR A 63 4.97 -5.31 12.41
N VAL A 64 5.11 -5.09 11.11
CA VAL A 64 4.47 -3.97 10.41
C VAL A 64 2.94 -4.13 10.42
N GLU A 65 2.43 -5.32 10.18
CA GLU A 65 0.99 -5.62 10.20
C GLU A 65 0.38 -5.34 11.58
N ILE A 66 1.03 -5.81 12.65
CA ILE A 66 0.62 -5.55 14.05
C ILE A 66 0.62 -4.04 14.33
N ALA A 67 1.64 -3.31 13.88
CA ALA A 67 1.69 -1.86 14.06
C ALA A 67 0.50 -1.16 13.39
N TYR A 68 0.15 -1.54 12.15
CA TYR A 68 -1.02 -0.98 11.46
C TYR A 68 -2.35 -1.38 12.10
N MET A 69 -2.48 -2.60 12.63
CA MET A 69 -3.65 -3.02 13.41
C MET A 69 -3.81 -2.14 14.65
N GLY A 70 -2.73 -1.91 15.40
CA GLY A 70 -2.72 -1.08 16.59
C GLY A 70 -3.03 0.40 16.31
N ILE A 71 -2.31 1.00 15.35
CA ILE A 71 -2.51 2.40 14.95
C ILE A 71 -3.93 2.61 14.43
N GLY A 72 -4.41 1.70 13.58
CA GLY A 72 -5.77 1.76 13.03
C GLY A 72 -6.83 1.69 14.10
N ALA A 73 -6.70 0.76 15.06
CA ALA A 73 -7.62 0.62 16.18
C ALA A 73 -7.64 1.86 17.07
N LEU A 74 -6.48 2.42 17.41
CA LEU A 74 -6.37 3.64 18.23
C LEU A 74 -7.03 4.84 17.56
N LEU A 75 -6.81 5.03 16.25
CA LEU A 75 -7.45 6.09 15.48
C LEU A 75 -8.96 5.92 15.39
N CYS A 76 -9.44 4.68 15.18
CA CYS A 76 -10.87 4.37 15.18
C CYS A 76 -11.51 4.60 16.56
N ALA A 77 -10.87 4.13 17.64
CA ALA A 77 -11.32 4.37 19.01
C ALA A 77 -11.37 5.86 19.33
N ALA A 78 -10.34 6.63 18.98
CA ALA A 78 -10.33 8.08 19.13
C ALA A 78 -11.48 8.76 18.35
N ALA A 79 -11.76 8.33 17.13
CA ALA A 79 -12.86 8.87 16.33
C ALA A 79 -14.25 8.52 16.89
N LEU A 80 -14.37 7.39 17.58
CA LEU A 80 -15.59 6.97 18.28
C LEU A 80 -15.80 7.71 19.61
N LEU A 81 -14.73 8.02 20.33
CA LEU A 81 -14.80 8.61 21.68
C LEU A 81 -14.85 10.14 21.64
N LEU A 82 -14.12 10.80 20.72
CA LEU A 82 -14.01 12.25 20.72
C LEU A 82 -15.26 12.92 20.13
N PRO A 83 -15.89 13.89 20.87
CA PRO A 83 -17.15 14.52 20.47
C PRO A 83 -17.09 15.19 19.09
N ARG A 84 -15.96 15.82 18.75
CA ARG A 84 -15.75 16.52 17.46
C ARG A 84 -15.84 15.56 16.27
N ALA A 85 -15.33 14.34 16.39
CA ALA A 85 -15.40 13.37 15.32
C ALA A 85 -16.79 12.70 15.27
N ARG A 86 -17.41 12.50 16.42
CA ARG A 86 -18.76 11.88 16.52
C ARG A 86 -19.87 12.74 15.91
N SER A 87 -19.76 14.08 16.00
CA SER A 87 -20.75 15.00 15.40
C SER A 87 -20.69 15.00 13.87
N GLN A 88 -19.61 14.52 13.25
CA GLN A 88 -19.49 14.45 11.81
C GLN A 88 -20.16 13.16 11.28
N ARG A 89 -20.87 13.27 10.14
CA ARG A 89 -21.41 12.11 9.46
C ARG A 89 -20.30 11.22 8.93
N PHE A 90 -20.49 9.92 9.04
CA PHE A 90 -19.56 8.92 8.51
C PHE A 90 -19.79 8.74 7.01
N HIS A 91 -18.78 9.07 6.21
CA HIS A 91 -18.76 8.91 4.76
C HIS A 91 -17.91 7.68 4.39
N GLY A 92 -18.24 7.01 3.27
CA GLY A 92 -17.49 5.84 2.80
C GLY A 92 -17.80 4.53 3.53
N ALA A 93 -18.78 4.49 4.44
CA ALA A 93 -19.16 3.28 5.18
C ALA A 93 -19.45 2.04 4.29
N PRO A 94 -20.16 2.15 3.15
CA PRO A 94 -20.39 0.97 2.31
C PRO A 94 -19.11 0.36 1.75
N ALA A 95 -18.15 1.18 1.35
CA ALA A 95 -16.85 0.69 0.86
C ALA A 95 -16.02 0.03 1.97
N LEU A 96 -16.01 0.62 3.18
CA LEU A 96 -15.37 0.02 4.34
C LEU A 96 -16.00 -1.33 4.71
N LEU A 97 -17.33 -1.42 4.70
CA LEU A 97 -18.04 -2.68 4.98
C LEU A 97 -17.73 -3.75 3.91
N ALA A 98 -17.72 -3.39 2.64
CA ALA A 98 -17.35 -4.32 1.57
C ALA A 98 -15.91 -4.81 1.71
N PHE A 99 -14.97 -3.94 2.11
CA PHE A 99 -13.59 -4.34 2.40
C PHE A 99 -13.52 -5.24 3.65
N ALA A 100 -14.30 -4.95 4.68
CA ALA A 100 -14.38 -5.82 5.86
C ALA A 100 -14.97 -7.20 5.52
N LEU A 101 -15.96 -7.28 4.64
CA LEU A 101 -16.51 -8.55 4.13
C LEU A 101 -15.47 -9.34 3.33
N LEU A 102 -14.67 -8.66 2.49
CA LEU A 102 -13.56 -9.29 1.78
C LEU A 102 -12.51 -9.84 2.76
N ALA A 103 -12.14 -9.06 3.78
CA ALA A 103 -11.20 -9.50 4.81
C ALA A 103 -11.73 -10.69 5.62
N ALA A 104 -13.01 -10.68 5.96
CA ALA A 104 -13.66 -11.81 6.63
C ALA A 104 -13.69 -13.06 5.71
N TYR A 105 -13.99 -12.90 4.43
CA TYR A 105 -13.98 -13.99 3.46
C TYR A 105 -12.57 -14.58 3.28
N THR A 106 -11.53 -13.73 3.22
CA THR A 106 -10.12 -14.14 3.20
C THR A 106 -9.80 -15.00 4.44
N ALA A 107 -10.24 -14.59 5.64
CA ALA A 107 -10.03 -15.37 6.86
C ALA A 107 -10.81 -16.70 6.87
N ILE A 108 -12.06 -16.69 6.40
CA ILE A 108 -12.87 -17.92 6.32
C ILE A 108 -12.27 -18.92 5.33
N SER A 109 -11.54 -18.45 4.29
CA SER A 109 -10.92 -19.35 3.30
C SER A 109 -9.88 -20.32 3.89
N ILE A 110 -9.36 -20.06 5.08
CA ILE A 110 -8.50 -20.97 5.83
C ILE A 110 -9.13 -22.37 5.97
N VAL A 111 -10.47 -22.44 6.12
CA VAL A 111 -11.21 -23.70 6.38
C VAL A 111 -11.11 -24.70 5.23
N TRP A 112 -11.04 -24.21 3.99
CA TRP A 112 -10.94 -25.07 2.80
C TRP A 112 -9.62 -24.92 2.05
N SER A 113 -8.68 -24.17 2.63
CA SER A 113 -7.42 -23.88 1.98
C SER A 113 -6.56 -25.12 1.76
N LEU A 114 -5.93 -25.19 0.59
CA LEU A 114 -4.89 -26.19 0.27
C LEU A 114 -3.52 -25.81 0.85
N ALA A 115 -3.37 -24.56 1.36
CA ALA A 115 -2.21 -24.08 2.12
C ALA A 115 -2.71 -23.24 3.32
N PRO A 116 -3.25 -23.88 4.38
CA PRO A 116 -3.97 -23.18 5.44
C PRO A 116 -3.10 -22.21 6.26
N SER A 117 -1.81 -22.51 6.46
CA SER A 117 -0.87 -21.57 7.11
C SER A 117 -0.65 -20.30 6.28
N ASP A 118 -0.48 -20.43 4.96
CA ASP A 118 -0.36 -19.26 4.06
C ASP A 118 -1.65 -18.42 4.07
N SER A 119 -2.81 -19.09 4.11
CA SER A 119 -4.10 -18.41 4.21
C SER A 119 -4.26 -17.65 5.53
N TRP A 120 -3.70 -18.14 6.62
CA TRP A 120 -3.66 -17.44 7.90
C TRP A 120 -2.80 -16.17 7.81
N ILE A 121 -1.60 -16.28 7.25
CA ILE A 121 -0.69 -15.14 7.04
C ILE A 121 -1.35 -14.07 6.15
N GLU A 122 -1.99 -14.49 5.05
CA GLU A 122 -2.65 -13.58 4.10
C GLU A 122 -3.89 -12.89 4.73
N SER A 123 -4.61 -13.60 5.60
CA SER A 123 -5.71 -13.03 6.38
C SER A 123 -5.21 -11.94 7.32
N SER A 124 -4.09 -12.17 8.00
CA SER A 124 -3.45 -11.19 8.89
C SER A 124 -3.05 -9.93 8.14
N ARG A 125 -2.45 -10.06 6.94
CA ARG A 125 -2.13 -8.94 6.04
C ARG A 125 -3.37 -8.16 5.64
N THR A 126 -4.44 -8.85 5.24
CA THR A 126 -5.70 -8.22 4.83
C THR A 126 -6.35 -7.46 5.98
N PHE A 127 -6.31 -7.98 7.21
CA PHE A 127 -6.77 -7.26 8.41
C PHE A 127 -5.91 -6.03 8.73
N ALA A 128 -4.59 -6.09 8.54
CA ALA A 128 -3.72 -4.93 8.70
C ALA A 128 -4.06 -3.83 7.68
N TYR A 129 -4.33 -4.20 6.43
CA TYR A 129 -4.75 -3.27 5.39
C TYR A 129 -6.14 -2.67 5.65
N LEU A 130 -7.09 -3.47 6.12
CA LEU A 130 -8.39 -2.98 6.59
C LEU A 130 -8.22 -1.97 7.74
N SER A 131 -7.34 -2.27 8.70
CA SER A 131 -7.05 -1.40 9.84
C SER A 131 -6.39 -0.09 9.42
N ALA A 132 -5.43 -0.12 8.47
CA ALA A 132 -4.81 1.06 7.88
C ALA A 132 -5.83 1.93 7.14
N PHE A 133 -6.72 1.32 6.37
CA PHE A 133 -7.79 1.98 5.64
C PHE A 133 -8.81 2.63 6.60
N ALA A 134 -9.34 1.89 7.56
CA ALA A 134 -10.28 2.37 8.58
C ALA A 134 -9.65 3.45 9.46
N GLY A 135 -8.40 3.26 9.89
CA GLY A 135 -7.64 4.24 10.68
C GLY A 135 -7.43 5.55 9.92
N THR A 136 -7.14 5.49 8.63
CA THR A 136 -7.02 6.69 7.79
C THR A 136 -8.37 7.40 7.62
N MET A 137 -9.48 6.67 7.46
CA MET A 137 -10.82 7.27 7.46
C MET A 137 -11.13 7.94 8.81
N ALA A 138 -10.73 7.31 9.92
CA ALA A 138 -10.86 7.87 11.25
C ALA A 138 -10.01 9.14 11.42
N LEU A 139 -8.76 9.15 10.97
CA LEU A 139 -7.87 10.30 10.95
C LEU A 139 -8.46 11.48 10.15
N ALA A 140 -9.03 11.19 8.97
CA ALA A 140 -9.70 12.21 8.15
C ALA A 140 -10.91 12.85 8.85
N ARG A 141 -11.59 12.13 9.78
CA ARG A 141 -12.65 12.69 10.64
C ARG A 141 -12.11 13.46 11.84
N LEU A 142 -11.04 12.97 12.46
CA LEU A 142 -10.38 13.62 13.58
C LEU A 142 -9.72 14.94 13.17
N ALA A 143 -9.10 14.96 12.00
CA ALA A 143 -8.31 16.06 11.50
C ALA A 143 -8.67 16.44 10.04
N PRO A 144 -9.94 16.80 9.72
CA PRO A 144 -10.42 16.96 8.35
C PRO A 144 -9.71 18.04 7.54
N ARG A 145 -9.11 19.02 8.22
CA ARG A 145 -8.36 20.14 7.60
C ARG A 145 -6.89 19.81 7.35
N GLN A 146 -6.41 18.65 7.84
CA GLN A 146 -5.01 18.22 7.73
C GLN A 146 -4.76 17.29 6.52
N TRP A 147 -5.67 17.26 5.54
CA TRP A 147 -5.48 16.53 4.29
C TRP A 147 -4.14 16.84 3.57
N PRO A 148 -3.57 18.08 3.63
CA PRO A 148 -2.27 18.33 3.02
C PRO A 148 -1.14 17.53 3.66
N ALA A 149 -1.27 17.16 4.95
CA ALA A 149 -0.26 16.39 5.64
C ALA A 149 -0.07 14.99 5.02
N LEU A 150 -1.14 14.36 4.51
CA LEU A 150 -1.04 13.08 3.83
C LEU A 150 -0.24 13.21 2.51
N LEU A 151 -0.51 14.22 1.68
CA LEU A 151 0.23 14.45 0.44
C LEU A 151 1.71 14.82 0.70
N HIS A 152 1.97 15.65 1.72
CA HIS A 152 3.35 15.97 2.12
C HIS A 152 4.06 14.72 2.64
N GLY A 153 3.40 13.94 3.49
CA GLY A 153 3.94 12.70 4.05
C GLY A 153 4.26 11.66 2.97
N LEU A 154 3.33 11.46 2.02
CA LEU A 154 3.54 10.61 0.85
C LEU A 154 4.74 11.08 0.01
N GLY A 155 4.77 12.36 -0.37
CA GLY A 155 5.87 12.91 -1.16
C GLY A 155 7.22 12.76 -0.45
N LEU A 156 7.28 13.07 0.85
CA LEU A 156 8.53 12.98 1.62
C LEU A 156 8.99 11.53 1.81
N SER A 157 8.08 10.59 2.13
CA SER A 157 8.45 9.18 2.26
C SER A 157 8.96 8.61 0.93
N CYS A 158 8.31 8.95 -0.19
CA CYS A 158 8.77 8.52 -1.51
C CYS A 158 10.15 9.10 -1.88
N VAL A 159 10.42 10.36 -1.53
CA VAL A 159 11.76 10.97 -1.71
C VAL A 159 12.81 10.25 -0.89
N VAL A 160 12.52 9.93 0.39
CA VAL A 160 13.44 9.21 1.27
C VAL A 160 13.74 7.82 0.73
N VAL A 161 12.70 7.06 0.37
CA VAL A 161 12.86 5.69 -0.14
C VAL A 161 13.55 5.66 -1.51
N SER A 162 13.15 6.54 -2.45
CA SER A 162 13.80 6.65 -3.75
C SER A 162 15.25 7.13 -3.64
N GLY A 163 15.50 8.09 -2.73
CA GLY A 163 16.85 8.56 -2.44
C GLY A 163 17.73 7.46 -1.90
N TRP A 164 17.25 6.68 -0.93
CA TRP A 164 17.98 5.53 -0.43
C TRP A 164 18.30 4.52 -1.53
N ALA A 165 17.28 4.17 -2.35
CA ALA A 165 17.50 3.25 -3.47
C ALA A 165 18.61 3.73 -4.41
N VAL A 166 18.62 5.02 -4.75
CA VAL A 166 19.67 5.59 -5.62
C VAL A 166 21.03 5.62 -4.90
N LEU A 167 21.05 5.90 -3.59
CA LEU A 167 22.29 5.91 -2.79
C LEU A 167 22.96 4.52 -2.75
N THR A 168 22.23 3.41 -2.86
CA THR A 168 22.83 2.07 -2.98
C THR A 168 23.65 1.90 -4.26
N LYS A 169 23.34 2.67 -5.32
CA LYS A 169 24.15 2.72 -6.54
C LYS A 169 25.32 3.71 -6.43
N VAL A 170 25.13 4.81 -5.69
CA VAL A 170 26.18 5.83 -5.49
C VAL A 170 27.29 5.30 -4.58
N PHE A 171 26.94 4.56 -3.53
CA PHE A 171 27.86 4.02 -2.53
C PHE A 171 27.69 2.49 -2.39
N PRO A 172 27.96 1.70 -3.45
CA PRO A 172 27.67 0.26 -3.41
C PRO A 172 28.48 -0.47 -2.35
N GLY A 173 29.74 -0.13 -2.12
CA GLY A 173 30.59 -0.78 -1.11
C GLY A 173 30.12 -0.58 0.34
N ALA A 174 29.38 0.50 0.64
CA ALA A 174 28.85 0.75 1.98
C ALA A 174 27.40 0.30 2.17
N LEU A 175 26.58 0.28 1.09
CA LEU A 175 25.14 0.13 1.19
C LEU A 175 24.58 -1.08 0.45
N ALA A 176 25.36 -1.70 -0.46
CA ALA A 176 24.90 -2.78 -1.33
C ALA A 176 26.10 -3.58 -1.90
N GLU A 177 27.01 -4.01 -1.03
CA GLU A 177 28.24 -4.73 -1.42
C GLU A 177 27.90 -6.01 -2.19
N ASP A 178 26.98 -6.82 -1.66
CA ASP A 178 26.54 -8.09 -2.23
C ASP A 178 25.52 -7.96 -3.36
N GLU A 179 25.21 -6.73 -3.81
CA GLU A 179 24.22 -6.54 -4.88
C GLU A 179 24.80 -6.96 -6.23
N THR A 180 24.11 -7.88 -6.89
CA THR A 180 24.51 -8.41 -8.21
C THR A 180 23.73 -7.82 -9.37
N TYR A 181 22.55 -7.20 -9.10
CA TYR A 181 21.68 -6.71 -10.16
C TYR A 181 21.92 -5.23 -10.49
N ALA A 182 21.85 -4.92 -11.77
CA ALA A 182 21.88 -3.55 -12.28
C ALA A 182 20.64 -2.73 -11.90
N ARG A 183 19.50 -3.37 -11.67
CA ARG A 183 18.25 -2.72 -11.32
C ARG A 183 18.20 -2.30 -9.86
N LEU A 184 17.59 -1.13 -9.57
CA LEU A 184 17.32 -0.71 -8.20
C LEU A 184 16.25 -1.59 -7.57
N ARG A 185 16.53 -2.20 -6.41
CA ARG A 185 15.59 -3.03 -5.66
C ARG A 185 15.50 -2.70 -4.16
N ALA A 186 16.54 -2.08 -3.59
CA ALA A 186 16.53 -1.65 -2.18
C ALA A 186 15.53 -0.50 -1.95
N PRO A 187 14.90 -0.42 -0.77
CA PRO A 187 14.97 -1.33 0.37
C PRO A 187 14.01 -2.53 0.30
N PHE A 188 13.30 -2.73 -0.80
CA PHE A 188 12.23 -3.74 -0.93
C PHE A 188 12.72 -5.12 -1.38
N ASP A 189 13.97 -5.25 -1.74
CA ASP A 189 14.46 -6.41 -2.48
C ASP A 189 13.65 -6.72 -3.76
N TYR A 190 12.88 -5.71 -4.21
CA TYR A 190 11.97 -5.81 -5.35
C TYR A 190 11.89 -4.50 -6.15
N TRP A 191 12.41 -4.53 -7.37
CA TRP A 191 12.53 -3.35 -8.26
C TRP A 191 11.18 -2.69 -8.63
N ASN A 192 10.08 -3.46 -8.80
CA ASN A 192 8.81 -2.86 -9.16
C ASN A 192 8.20 -2.05 -8.00
N SER A 193 8.49 -2.41 -6.74
CA SER A 193 8.08 -1.64 -5.56
C SER A 193 8.84 -0.32 -5.46
N VAL A 194 10.13 -0.29 -5.81
CA VAL A 194 10.91 0.96 -5.93
C VAL A 194 10.27 1.86 -6.98
N GLY A 195 10.02 1.30 -8.18
CA GLY A 195 9.38 2.04 -9.27
C GLY A 195 8.00 2.58 -8.90
N LEU A 196 7.16 1.79 -8.22
CA LEU A 196 5.84 2.23 -7.78
C LEU A 196 5.90 3.32 -6.71
N THR A 197 6.79 3.17 -5.73
CA THR A 197 7.01 4.20 -4.70
C THR A 197 7.42 5.53 -5.34
N ALA A 198 8.34 5.48 -6.29
CA ALA A 198 8.76 6.65 -7.06
C ALA A 198 7.60 7.27 -7.86
N ALA A 199 6.78 6.45 -8.52
CA ALA A 199 5.61 6.91 -9.28
C ALA A 199 4.56 7.60 -8.39
N ILE A 200 4.29 7.07 -7.19
CA ILE A 200 3.44 7.71 -6.17
C ILE A 200 4.05 9.05 -5.75
N GLY A 201 5.37 9.09 -5.54
CA GLY A 201 6.12 10.30 -5.19
C GLY A 201 5.97 11.40 -6.23
N VAL A 202 6.11 11.09 -7.51
CA VAL A 202 5.92 12.05 -8.62
C VAL A 202 4.55 12.72 -8.54
N VAL A 203 3.46 11.95 -8.37
CA VAL A 203 2.09 12.51 -8.31
C VAL A 203 1.88 13.37 -7.06
N ALA A 204 2.36 12.93 -5.88
CA ALA A 204 2.23 13.68 -4.64
C ALA A 204 3.03 15.00 -4.69
N LEU A 205 4.23 14.97 -5.23
CA LEU A 205 5.10 16.14 -5.39
C LEU A 205 4.62 17.07 -6.51
N LEU A 206 3.99 16.54 -7.57
CA LEU A 206 3.37 17.35 -8.62
C LEU A 206 2.27 18.25 -8.03
N TRP A 207 1.44 17.73 -7.12
CA TRP A 207 0.51 18.57 -6.38
C TRP A 207 1.24 19.65 -5.56
N LEU A 208 2.35 19.30 -4.89
CA LEU A 208 3.13 20.23 -4.08
C LEU A 208 3.68 21.39 -4.93
N GLY A 209 4.23 21.11 -6.09
CA GLY A 209 4.80 22.10 -7.02
C GLY A 209 3.75 22.95 -7.73
N ALA A 210 2.59 22.35 -8.08
CA ALA A 210 1.55 23.03 -8.83
C ALA A 210 0.61 23.90 -7.97
N ARG A 211 0.51 23.67 -6.66
CA ARG A 211 -0.42 24.37 -5.76
C ARG A 211 -0.21 25.89 -5.77
N ARG A 212 -1.30 26.63 -5.58
CA ARG A 212 -1.27 28.10 -5.54
C ARG A 212 -1.08 28.69 -4.15
N SER A 213 -1.32 27.89 -3.11
CA SER A 213 -1.24 28.28 -1.70
C SER A 213 -0.04 27.64 -1.02
N GLY A 214 0.49 28.29 -0.01
CA GLY A 214 1.64 27.81 0.76
C GLY A 214 2.91 28.63 0.51
N ARG A 215 4.00 28.24 1.17
CA ARG A 215 5.30 28.92 1.05
C ARG A 215 5.96 28.53 -0.28
N PRO A 216 6.42 29.49 -1.10
CA PRO A 216 7.08 29.21 -2.38
C PRO A 216 8.29 28.28 -2.24
N ALA A 217 9.11 28.46 -1.20
CA ALA A 217 10.25 27.60 -0.93
C ALA A 217 9.89 26.12 -0.71
N VAL A 218 8.76 25.82 -0.04
CA VAL A 218 8.29 24.45 0.14
C VAL A 218 7.81 23.84 -1.19
N SER A 219 7.14 24.66 -2.03
CA SER A 219 6.70 24.21 -3.35
C SER A 219 7.87 24.00 -4.32
N ALA A 220 8.97 24.73 -4.14
CA ALA A 220 10.21 24.56 -4.92
C ALA A 220 10.85 23.18 -4.72
N LEU A 221 10.71 22.56 -3.54
CA LEU A 221 11.21 21.21 -3.24
C LEU A 221 10.57 20.13 -4.13
N ALA A 222 9.45 20.41 -4.78
CA ALA A 222 8.85 19.51 -5.74
C ALA A 222 9.75 19.23 -6.96
N TRP A 223 10.54 20.20 -7.40
CA TRP A 223 11.41 20.06 -8.57
C TRP A 223 12.50 19.00 -8.38
N PRO A 224 13.41 19.12 -7.40
CA PRO A 224 14.42 18.10 -7.15
C PRO A 224 13.79 16.77 -6.67
N GLY A 225 12.68 16.82 -5.93
CA GLY A 225 12.01 15.61 -5.43
C GLY A 225 11.39 14.78 -6.56
N ILE A 226 10.72 15.41 -7.54
CA ILE A 226 10.18 14.71 -8.72
C ILE A 226 11.33 14.11 -9.52
N ALA A 227 12.40 14.88 -9.80
CA ALA A 227 13.54 14.41 -10.57
C ALA A 227 14.21 13.18 -9.91
N LEU A 228 14.41 13.22 -8.59
CA LEU A 228 14.96 12.07 -7.86
C LEU A 228 14.06 10.83 -7.96
N CYS A 229 12.74 11.00 -7.80
CA CYS A 229 11.79 9.90 -7.99
C CYS A 229 11.84 9.37 -9.45
N GLU A 230 11.92 10.23 -10.46
CA GLU A 230 12.02 9.81 -11.87
C GLU A 230 13.32 9.06 -12.14
N VAL A 231 14.47 9.49 -11.59
CA VAL A 231 15.73 8.74 -11.67
C VAL A 231 15.57 7.35 -11.05
N ALA A 232 15.00 7.24 -9.86
CA ALA A 232 14.76 5.95 -9.20
C ALA A 232 13.81 5.05 -10.00
N LEU A 233 12.73 5.63 -10.56
CA LEU A 233 11.78 4.92 -11.42
C LEU A 233 12.46 4.36 -12.66
N MET A 234 13.26 5.15 -13.35
CA MET A 234 13.95 4.74 -14.57
C MET A 234 15.00 3.68 -14.29
N LEU A 235 15.82 3.83 -13.26
CA LEU A 235 16.84 2.84 -12.87
C LEU A 235 16.23 1.56 -12.24
N SER A 236 14.95 1.56 -11.87
CA SER A 236 14.24 0.34 -11.49
C SER A 236 13.82 -0.51 -12.70
N TYR A 237 13.85 0.02 -13.90
CA TYR A 237 13.36 -0.59 -15.16
C TYR A 237 11.95 -1.15 -15.06
N SER A 238 11.08 -0.55 -14.24
CA SER A 238 9.73 -1.03 -14.00
C SER A 238 8.72 -0.48 -15.01
N ARG A 239 8.42 -1.24 -16.04
CA ARG A 239 7.41 -0.89 -17.06
C ARG A 239 6.01 -0.73 -16.47
N GLY A 240 5.64 -1.60 -15.50
CA GLY A 240 4.35 -1.54 -14.82
C GLY A 240 4.17 -0.25 -14.05
N SER A 241 5.23 0.22 -13.37
CA SER A 241 5.21 1.49 -12.63
C SER A 241 5.18 2.71 -13.56
N LEU A 242 5.85 2.65 -14.72
CA LEU A 242 5.75 3.68 -15.76
C LEU A 242 4.33 3.78 -16.33
N LEU A 243 3.69 2.63 -16.63
CA LEU A 243 2.30 2.58 -17.06
C LEU A 243 1.38 3.20 -16.00
N ALA A 244 1.56 2.80 -14.75
CA ALA A 244 0.77 3.30 -13.62
C ALA A 244 0.95 4.82 -13.44
N LEU A 245 2.19 5.33 -13.51
CA LEU A 245 2.46 6.76 -13.49
C LEU A 245 1.78 7.48 -14.68
N GLY A 246 1.89 6.93 -15.88
CA GLY A 246 1.25 7.47 -17.08
C GLY A 246 -0.26 7.64 -16.90
N VAL A 247 -0.96 6.60 -16.41
CA VAL A 247 -2.40 6.67 -16.09
C VAL A 247 -2.69 7.73 -15.02
N GLY A 248 -1.89 7.77 -13.95
CA GLY A 248 -2.03 8.76 -12.88
C GLY A 248 -1.84 10.19 -13.38
N LEU A 249 -0.84 10.44 -14.24
CA LEU A 249 -0.61 11.76 -14.85
C LEU A 249 -1.71 12.16 -15.83
N VAL A 250 -2.16 11.23 -16.69
CA VAL A 250 -3.30 11.48 -17.59
C VAL A 250 -4.54 11.87 -16.78
N PHE A 251 -4.86 11.13 -15.75
CA PHE A 251 -5.96 11.48 -14.84
C PHE A 251 -5.74 12.87 -14.22
N TRP A 252 -4.55 13.12 -13.65
CA TRP A 252 -4.26 14.39 -12.97
C TRP A 252 -4.41 15.59 -13.91
N PHE A 253 -3.82 15.53 -15.12
CA PHE A 253 -3.91 16.61 -16.11
C PHE A 253 -5.29 16.73 -16.74
N ALA A 254 -6.05 15.65 -16.84
CA ALA A 254 -7.43 15.69 -17.33
C ALA A 254 -8.36 16.40 -16.31
N VAL A 255 -8.17 16.13 -15.02
CA VAL A 255 -9.11 16.52 -13.96
C VAL A 255 -8.70 17.81 -13.26
N VAL A 256 -7.40 17.97 -12.88
CA VAL A 256 -6.94 19.09 -12.05
C VAL A 256 -6.71 20.34 -12.91
N PRO A 257 -7.30 21.52 -12.54
CA PRO A 257 -7.21 22.73 -13.36
C PRO A 257 -5.88 23.49 -13.20
N LEU A 258 -4.83 22.86 -12.69
CA LEU A 258 -3.48 23.45 -12.52
C LEU A 258 -2.51 23.00 -13.62
N ARG A 259 -3.03 22.66 -14.80
CA ARG A 259 -2.31 21.99 -15.91
C ARG A 259 -1.00 22.67 -16.28
N LEU A 260 -1.02 23.98 -16.53
CA LEU A 260 0.19 24.69 -16.97
C LEU A 260 1.28 24.70 -15.86
N ARG A 261 0.89 24.95 -14.60
CA ARG A 261 1.84 24.92 -13.49
C ARG A 261 2.40 23.52 -13.26
N GLY A 262 1.51 22.51 -13.27
CA GLY A 262 1.92 21.12 -13.17
C GLY A 262 2.88 20.71 -14.28
N ALA A 263 2.59 21.11 -15.53
CA ALA A 263 3.44 20.79 -16.67
C ALA A 263 4.81 21.47 -16.58
N ILE A 264 4.89 22.74 -16.16
CA ILE A 264 6.17 23.42 -15.99
C ILE A 264 7.03 22.70 -14.94
N VAL A 265 6.43 22.34 -13.79
CA VAL A 265 7.14 21.63 -12.72
C VAL A 265 7.59 20.25 -13.19
N LEU A 266 6.68 19.48 -13.81
CA LEU A 266 6.98 18.13 -14.30
C LEU A 266 8.06 18.16 -15.38
N LEU A 267 7.89 18.96 -16.44
CA LEU A 267 8.84 19.03 -17.55
C LEU A 267 10.21 19.54 -17.10
N GLY A 268 10.25 20.53 -16.21
CA GLY A 268 11.51 21.04 -15.69
C GLY A 268 12.25 20.02 -14.83
N ALA A 269 11.55 19.28 -13.98
CA ALA A 269 12.11 18.18 -13.21
C ALA A 269 12.56 17.02 -14.12
N SER A 270 11.69 16.62 -15.07
CA SER A 270 11.99 15.53 -16.01
C SER A 270 13.18 15.86 -16.93
N ALA A 271 13.39 17.11 -17.30
CA ALA A 271 14.58 17.50 -18.07
C ALA A 271 15.87 17.25 -17.30
N GLY A 272 15.90 17.57 -15.99
CA GLY A 272 17.03 17.26 -15.12
C GLY A 272 17.22 15.75 -14.92
N ALA A 273 16.13 15.04 -14.64
CA ALA A 273 16.17 13.58 -14.52
C ALA A 273 16.64 12.88 -15.81
N ALA A 274 16.15 13.33 -16.98
CA ALA A 274 16.52 12.76 -18.27
C ALA A 274 18.02 12.91 -18.58
N ALA A 275 18.63 14.03 -18.19
CA ALA A 275 20.08 14.21 -18.36
C ALA A 275 20.88 13.19 -17.53
N VAL A 276 20.52 12.99 -16.25
CA VAL A 276 21.18 12.01 -15.37
C VAL A 276 20.92 10.58 -15.82
N VAL A 277 19.67 10.24 -16.14
CA VAL A 277 19.27 8.90 -16.62
C VAL A 277 19.92 8.56 -17.95
N GLY A 278 19.96 9.52 -18.90
CA GLY A 278 20.58 9.31 -20.19
C GLY A 278 22.08 9.01 -20.07
N TRP A 279 22.75 9.70 -19.18
CA TRP A 279 24.14 9.39 -18.84
C TRP A 279 24.27 8.02 -18.16
N ALA A 280 23.44 7.74 -17.12
CA ALA A 280 23.49 6.49 -16.39
C ALA A 280 23.25 5.26 -17.28
N PHE A 281 22.39 5.38 -18.29
CA PHE A 281 22.09 4.30 -19.26
C PHE A 281 23.26 4.04 -20.24
N ALA A 282 24.17 4.99 -20.41
CA ALA A 282 25.38 4.81 -21.19
C ALA A 282 26.51 4.15 -20.39
N MET A 283 26.40 4.08 -19.04
CA MET A 283 27.46 3.54 -18.19
C MET A 283 27.24 2.04 -17.93
N THR A 284 28.14 1.20 -18.41
CA THR A 284 28.11 -0.26 -18.19
C THR A 284 28.13 -0.61 -16.70
N GLY A 285 28.90 0.13 -15.89
CA GLY A 285 28.98 -0.06 -14.43
C GLY A 285 27.64 0.10 -13.68
N LEU A 286 26.63 0.74 -14.31
CA LEU A 286 25.29 0.94 -13.73
C LEU A 286 24.20 0.07 -14.40
N THR A 287 24.47 -0.52 -15.57
CA THR A 287 23.46 -1.17 -16.42
C THR A 287 23.69 -2.65 -16.68
N THR A 288 24.77 -3.23 -16.15
CA THR A 288 25.12 -4.63 -16.34
C THR A 288 25.10 -5.36 -14.99
N ASP A 289 24.51 -6.57 -14.97
CA ASP A 289 24.49 -7.44 -13.80
C ASP A 289 25.88 -8.04 -13.51
N GLU A 290 26.11 -8.46 -12.28
CA GLU A 290 27.27 -9.26 -11.84
C GLU A 290 28.65 -8.61 -12.05
N LEU A 291 28.72 -7.27 -12.08
CA LEU A 291 29.97 -6.55 -12.21
C LEU A 291 30.76 -6.47 -10.89
N PRO A 292 32.11 -6.43 -10.95
CA PRO A 292 32.95 -6.20 -9.79
C PRO A 292 32.59 -4.91 -9.05
N LEU A 293 32.76 -4.93 -7.72
CA LEU A 293 32.41 -3.81 -6.84
C LEU A 293 33.12 -2.51 -7.25
N GLU A 294 34.39 -2.57 -7.63
CA GLU A 294 35.18 -1.40 -8.04
C GLU A 294 34.55 -0.68 -9.23
N VAL A 295 34.15 -1.44 -10.27
CA VAL A 295 33.51 -0.89 -11.49
C VAL A 295 32.17 -0.25 -11.16
N ARG A 296 31.40 -0.88 -10.25
CA ARG A 296 30.13 -0.33 -9.79
C ARG A 296 30.32 0.93 -8.94
N ALA A 297 31.37 0.97 -8.12
CA ALA A 297 31.67 2.10 -7.25
C ALA A 297 32.12 3.33 -8.04
N ASP A 298 33.01 3.16 -9.02
CA ASP A 298 33.48 4.27 -9.86
C ASP A 298 32.32 4.93 -10.61
N ALA A 299 31.51 4.15 -11.32
CA ALA A 299 30.32 4.66 -12.00
C ALA A 299 29.27 5.23 -11.02
N GLY A 300 29.17 4.66 -9.81
CA GLY A 300 28.28 5.13 -8.75
C GLY A 300 28.68 6.51 -8.21
N HIS A 301 29.97 6.76 -7.97
CA HIS A 301 30.46 8.05 -7.48
C HIS A 301 30.22 9.16 -8.52
N GLU A 302 30.42 8.88 -9.83
CA GLU A 302 30.10 9.83 -10.90
C GLU A 302 28.58 10.12 -10.95
N LEU A 303 27.74 9.08 -10.82
CA LEU A 303 26.27 9.24 -10.69
C LEU A 303 25.93 10.16 -9.51
N GLY A 304 26.59 9.97 -8.36
CA GLY A 304 26.40 10.80 -7.17
C GLY A 304 26.70 12.28 -7.39
N ALA A 305 27.79 12.58 -8.11
CA ALA A 305 28.16 13.96 -8.47
C ALA A 305 27.10 14.60 -9.38
N LEU A 306 26.64 13.89 -10.42
CA LEU A 306 25.60 14.36 -11.33
C LEU A 306 24.25 14.54 -10.63
N LEU A 307 23.88 13.64 -9.74
CA LEU A 307 22.67 13.76 -8.91
C LEU A 307 22.73 15.00 -8.03
N LEU A 308 23.85 15.24 -7.35
CA LEU A 308 24.02 16.42 -6.50
C LEU A 308 23.86 17.71 -7.33
N LEU A 309 24.52 17.77 -8.50
CA LEU A 309 24.40 18.89 -9.41
C LEU A 309 22.95 19.10 -9.85
N MET A 310 22.25 18.04 -10.26
CA MET A 310 20.84 18.08 -10.64
C MET A 310 19.97 18.61 -9.49
N LEU A 311 20.12 18.08 -8.29
CA LEU A 311 19.34 18.49 -7.13
C LEU A 311 19.55 19.97 -6.79
N VAL A 312 20.78 20.47 -6.84
CA VAL A 312 21.12 21.88 -6.59
C VAL A 312 20.51 22.77 -7.68
N VAL A 313 20.74 22.45 -8.95
CA VAL A 313 20.24 23.23 -10.08
C VAL A 313 18.70 23.32 -10.05
N LEU A 314 18.03 22.18 -9.88
CA LEU A 314 16.57 22.14 -9.82
C LEU A 314 16.00 22.85 -8.58
N SER A 315 16.72 22.84 -7.46
CA SER A 315 16.35 23.63 -6.27
C SER A 315 16.41 25.12 -6.55
N VAL A 316 17.47 25.59 -7.19
CA VAL A 316 17.63 27.01 -7.58
C VAL A 316 16.57 27.42 -8.59
N ILE A 317 16.34 26.61 -9.63
CA ILE A 317 15.29 26.86 -10.64
C ILE A 317 13.91 26.89 -9.98
N GLY A 318 13.61 25.94 -9.10
CA GLY A 318 12.34 25.85 -8.40
C GLY A 318 12.09 27.06 -7.49
N LEU A 319 13.11 27.50 -6.76
CA LEU A 319 13.05 28.72 -5.95
C LEU A 319 12.82 29.96 -6.82
N ALA A 320 13.61 30.14 -7.87
CA ALA A 320 13.47 31.27 -8.79
C ALA A 320 12.07 31.29 -9.42
N ALA A 321 11.58 30.16 -9.94
CA ALA A 321 10.22 30.04 -10.49
C ALA A 321 9.13 30.36 -9.46
N GLY A 322 9.31 29.91 -8.21
CA GLY A 322 8.40 30.18 -7.10
C GLY A 322 8.29 31.67 -6.78
N PHE A 323 9.42 32.36 -6.61
CA PHE A 323 9.45 33.79 -6.31
C PHE A 323 9.00 34.64 -7.50
N LEU A 324 9.50 34.41 -8.71
CA LEU A 324 9.09 35.15 -9.91
C LEU A 324 7.59 35.01 -10.19
N SER A 325 7.01 33.84 -9.99
CA SER A 325 5.57 33.64 -10.19
C SER A 325 4.70 34.35 -9.14
N ALA A 326 5.24 34.60 -7.97
CA ALA A 326 4.56 35.38 -6.92
C ALA A 326 4.59 36.87 -7.19
N GLU A 327 5.73 37.41 -7.65
CA GLU A 327 5.90 38.82 -7.93
C GLU A 327 5.27 39.28 -9.26
N ARG A 328 5.38 38.46 -10.30
CA ARG A 328 4.91 38.76 -11.66
C ARG A 328 4.03 37.63 -12.20
N PRO A 329 2.73 37.62 -11.85
CA PRO A 329 1.82 36.63 -12.38
C PRO A 329 1.68 36.79 -13.90
N ALA A 330 1.86 35.69 -14.66
CA ALA A 330 1.74 35.68 -16.12
C ALA A 330 0.37 36.24 -16.57
N SER A 331 0.37 37.06 -17.61
CA SER A 331 -0.85 37.64 -18.17
C SER A 331 -1.82 36.53 -18.66
N PRO A 332 -3.13 36.80 -18.74
CA PRO A 332 -4.09 35.85 -19.29
C PRO A 332 -3.75 35.40 -20.74
N HIS A 333 -3.19 36.31 -21.54
CA HIS A 333 -2.73 36.02 -22.89
C HIS A 333 -1.54 35.09 -22.90
N ALA A 334 -0.49 35.38 -22.12
CA ALA A 334 0.69 34.49 -22.01
C ALA A 334 0.32 33.09 -21.54
N ARG A 335 -0.62 32.96 -20.57
CA ARG A 335 -1.13 31.66 -20.11
C ARG A 335 -1.87 30.91 -21.22
N LYS A 336 -2.67 31.58 -22.06
CA LYS A 336 -3.36 30.95 -23.20
C LYS A 336 -2.38 30.49 -24.25
N VAL A 337 -1.35 31.28 -24.56
CA VAL A 337 -0.32 30.92 -25.55
C VAL A 337 0.50 29.74 -25.04
N ALA A 338 1.04 29.81 -23.83
CA ALA A 338 1.80 28.72 -23.24
C ALA A 338 0.96 27.42 -23.12
N GLY A 339 -0.33 27.53 -22.76
CA GLY A 339 -1.23 26.39 -22.70
C GLY A 339 -1.49 25.76 -24.08
N ARG A 340 -1.59 26.55 -25.16
CA ARG A 340 -1.72 26.03 -26.53
C ARG A 340 -0.43 25.38 -27.03
N MET A 341 0.73 25.97 -26.73
CA MET A 341 2.03 25.38 -27.07
C MET A 341 2.22 24.03 -26.37
N LEU A 342 1.89 23.97 -25.05
CA LEU A 342 1.95 22.73 -24.29
C LEU A 342 0.99 21.67 -24.85
N LEU A 343 -0.26 22.06 -25.15
CA LEU A 343 -1.23 21.14 -25.77
C LEU A 343 -0.73 20.64 -27.12
N GLY A 344 -0.14 21.53 -27.96
CA GLY A 344 0.48 21.16 -29.22
C GLY A 344 1.59 20.13 -29.05
N LEU A 345 2.49 20.34 -28.07
CA LEU A 345 3.56 19.39 -27.75
C LEU A 345 3.01 18.04 -27.25
N VAL A 346 2.03 18.05 -26.36
CA VAL A 346 1.40 16.82 -25.83
C VAL A 346 0.67 16.04 -26.92
N VAL A 347 0.02 16.73 -27.87
CA VAL A 347 -0.65 16.10 -29.02
C VAL A 347 0.37 15.63 -30.08
N LEU A 348 1.47 16.35 -30.24
CA LEU A 348 2.52 16.00 -31.21
C LEU A 348 3.18 14.64 -30.92
N ILE A 349 3.39 14.32 -29.59
CA ILE A 349 4.02 13.06 -29.20
C ILE A 349 3.20 11.83 -29.69
N PRO A 350 1.90 11.66 -29.36
CA PRO A 350 1.13 10.53 -29.87
C PRO A 350 0.92 10.57 -31.38
N VAL A 351 0.90 11.76 -32.02
CA VAL A 351 0.83 11.88 -33.47
C VAL A 351 2.11 11.35 -34.12
N ILE A 352 3.28 11.74 -33.65
CA ILE A 352 4.56 11.20 -34.11
C ILE A 352 4.62 9.69 -33.90
N ALA A 353 4.22 9.21 -32.71
CA ALA A 353 4.17 7.77 -32.41
C ALA A 353 3.21 7.02 -33.35
N ALA A 354 2.01 7.56 -33.61
CA ALA A 354 1.06 6.99 -34.56
C ALA A 354 1.59 6.96 -36.00
N ILE A 355 2.28 8.02 -36.46
CA ILE A 355 2.92 8.06 -37.76
C ILE A 355 4.04 7.02 -37.85
N ALA A 356 4.89 6.93 -36.83
CA ALA A 356 5.97 5.94 -36.75
C ALA A 356 5.43 4.50 -36.76
N LEU A 357 4.36 4.22 -36.03
CA LEU A 357 3.69 2.91 -36.06
C LEU A 357 3.03 2.61 -37.41
N ALA A 358 2.41 3.60 -38.05
CA ALA A 358 1.80 3.44 -39.34
C ALA A 358 2.84 3.20 -40.45
N ALA A 359 4.03 3.82 -40.33
CA ALA A 359 5.14 3.64 -41.25
C ALA A 359 5.94 2.34 -41.02
N ALA A 360 5.76 1.69 -39.89
CA ALA A 360 6.45 0.43 -39.55
C ALA A 360 5.88 -0.76 -40.37
N PRO A 361 6.69 -1.83 -40.62
CA PRO A 361 6.24 -3.00 -41.36
C PRO A 361 4.98 -3.64 -40.76
N GLY A 362 3.90 -3.73 -41.53
CA GLY A 362 2.58 -4.22 -41.09
C GLY A 362 1.65 -3.13 -40.58
N GLY A 363 2.09 -1.86 -40.57
CA GLY A 363 1.26 -0.74 -40.09
C GLY A 363 0.89 -0.82 -38.61
N ILE A 364 -0.09 -0.02 -38.17
CA ILE A 364 -0.54 0.02 -36.79
C ILE A 364 -1.06 -1.35 -36.34
N ASP A 365 -1.92 -1.99 -37.15
CA ASP A 365 -2.51 -3.31 -36.80
C ASP A 365 -1.45 -4.39 -36.65
N GLY A 366 -0.46 -4.45 -37.55
CA GLY A 366 0.62 -5.42 -37.44
C GLY A 366 1.55 -5.18 -36.25
N GLN A 367 1.76 -3.93 -35.85
CA GLN A 367 2.56 -3.62 -34.65
C GLN A 367 1.78 -3.92 -33.37
N VAL A 368 0.48 -3.61 -33.33
CA VAL A 368 -0.40 -3.92 -32.20
C VAL A 368 -0.55 -5.44 -32.03
N SER A 369 -0.78 -6.19 -33.13
CA SER A 369 -0.86 -7.66 -33.10
C SER A 369 0.46 -8.26 -32.58
N LYS A 370 1.61 -7.86 -33.15
CA LYS A 370 2.92 -8.33 -32.67
C LYS A 370 3.18 -8.02 -31.18
N ALA A 371 2.79 -6.83 -30.74
CA ALA A 371 2.93 -6.46 -29.32
C ALA A 371 2.01 -7.30 -28.44
N TRP A 372 0.78 -7.54 -28.87
CA TRP A 372 -0.18 -8.40 -28.19
C TRP A 372 0.33 -9.83 -28.10
N ASP A 373 0.75 -10.43 -29.22
CA ASP A 373 1.27 -11.80 -29.26
C ASP A 373 2.46 -11.98 -28.31
N ARG A 374 3.38 -10.99 -28.28
CA ARG A 374 4.52 -11.02 -27.35
C ARG A 374 4.14 -10.83 -25.87
N LEU A 375 3.09 -10.04 -25.59
CA LEU A 375 2.60 -9.82 -24.22
C LEU A 375 1.84 -11.02 -23.69
N THR A 376 1.17 -11.77 -24.56
CA THR A 376 0.34 -12.93 -24.22
C THR A 376 1.02 -14.28 -24.45
N ASP A 377 2.27 -14.30 -24.91
CA ASP A 377 3.05 -15.53 -25.11
C ASP A 377 3.52 -16.09 -23.77
N PRO A 378 3.01 -17.26 -23.35
CA PRO A 378 3.47 -17.91 -22.12
C PRO A 378 4.92 -18.42 -22.21
N GLY A 379 5.42 -18.65 -23.44
CA GLY A 379 6.79 -19.07 -23.73
C GLY A 379 7.81 -17.93 -23.70
N ALA A 380 7.37 -16.67 -23.52
CA ALA A 380 8.25 -15.51 -23.55
C ALA A 380 9.34 -15.56 -22.48
N SER A 381 10.57 -15.24 -22.88
CA SER A 381 11.70 -15.10 -21.96
C SER A 381 11.63 -13.77 -21.18
N THR A 382 12.21 -13.78 -19.98
CA THR A 382 12.40 -12.55 -19.20
C THR A 382 13.39 -11.62 -19.91
N PRO A 383 13.06 -10.36 -20.22
CA PRO A 383 14.04 -9.41 -20.76
C PRO A 383 15.21 -9.20 -19.80
N ALA A 384 16.41 -9.00 -20.31
CA ALA A 384 17.60 -8.71 -19.54
C ALA A 384 17.42 -7.47 -18.63
N ASN A 385 18.24 -7.34 -17.60
CA ASN A 385 18.23 -6.19 -16.68
C ASN A 385 19.05 -5.01 -17.24
N THR A 386 18.77 -4.65 -18.48
CA THR A 386 19.38 -3.51 -19.20
C THR A 386 18.33 -2.43 -19.50
N PRO A 387 18.73 -1.20 -19.89
CA PRO A 387 17.79 -0.15 -20.26
C PRO A 387 16.79 -0.54 -21.36
N ASP A 388 17.17 -1.43 -22.30
CA ASP A 388 16.29 -1.94 -23.35
C ASP A 388 15.03 -2.62 -22.83
N ARG A 389 15.07 -3.08 -21.58
CA ARG A 389 13.89 -3.63 -20.90
C ARG A 389 12.70 -2.66 -20.88
N LEU A 390 12.95 -1.36 -20.84
CA LEU A 390 11.89 -0.34 -20.79
C LEU A 390 11.04 -0.32 -22.07
N THR A 391 11.62 -0.70 -23.19
CA THR A 391 10.95 -0.75 -24.51
C THR A 391 10.55 -2.17 -24.92
N ALA A 392 11.02 -3.21 -24.21
CA ALA A 392 10.69 -4.60 -24.50
C ALA A 392 9.19 -4.87 -24.32
N THR A 393 8.58 -5.61 -25.25
CA THR A 393 7.16 -6.01 -25.19
C THR A 393 6.97 -7.40 -24.57
N SER A 394 8.00 -8.26 -24.54
CA SER A 394 7.92 -9.60 -23.92
C SER A 394 7.70 -9.54 -22.41
N SER A 395 6.93 -10.48 -21.88
CA SER A 395 6.62 -10.55 -20.45
C SER A 395 6.30 -11.96 -20.01
N VAL A 396 6.92 -12.43 -18.93
CA VAL A 396 6.61 -13.72 -18.31
C VAL A 396 5.27 -13.75 -17.56
N ARG A 397 4.56 -12.61 -17.48
CA ARG A 397 3.28 -12.52 -16.78
C ARG A 397 2.19 -13.37 -17.40
N ALA A 398 2.21 -13.51 -18.73
CA ALA A 398 1.26 -14.35 -19.44
C ALA A 398 1.28 -15.79 -18.92
N ARG A 399 2.49 -16.34 -18.72
CA ARG A 399 2.68 -17.68 -18.11
C ARG A 399 2.10 -17.75 -16.70
N TYR A 400 2.41 -16.79 -15.83
CA TYR A 400 1.91 -16.82 -14.46
C TYR A 400 0.39 -16.65 -14.38
N TRP A 401 -0.20 -15.93 -15.33
CA TRP A 401 -1.65 -15.77 -15.43
C TRP A 401 -2.32 -17.05 -15.94
N GLU A 402 -1.72 -17.71 -16.93
CA GLU A 402 -2.17 -19.03 -17.41
C GLU A 402 -2.15 -20.04 -16.25
N GLU A 403 -1.00 -20.19 -15.58
CA GLU A 403 -0.86 -21.04 -14.40
C GLU A 403 -1.86 -20.68 -13.28
N ALA A 404 -2.20 -19.39 -13.10
CA ALA A 404 -3.21 -18.95 -12.13
C ALA A 404 -4.64 -19.33 -12.55
N PHE A 405 -4.94 -19.35 -13.86
CA PHE A 405 -6.22 -19.84 -14.37
C PHE A 405 -6.34 -21.36 -14.24
N ASP A 406 -5.24 -22.09 -14.38
CA ASP A 406 -5.22 -23.55 -14.13
C ASP A 406 -5.49 -23.83 -12.65
N VAL A 407 -4.85 -23.10 -11.73
CA VAL A 407 -5.13 -23.16 -10.28
C VAL A 407 -6.60 -22.79 -10.00
N HIS A 408 -7.13 -21.74 -10.62
CA HIS A 408 -8.55 -21.39 -10.52
C HIS A 408 -9.48 -22.53 -10.94
N GLY A 409 -9.10 -23.30 -11.97
CA GLY A 409 -9.83 -24.47 -12.44
C GLY A 409 -10.03 -25.55 -11.37
N VAL A 410 -9.16 -25.63 -10.35
CA VAL A 410 -9.29 -26.58 -9.23
C VAL A 410 -10.52 -26.30 -8.37
N SER A 411 -10.80 -25.01 -8.09
CA SER A 411 -11.94 -24.60 -7.27
C SER A 411 -12.50 -23.23 -7.73
N PRO A 412 -13.27 -23.19 -8.81
CA PRO A 412 -13.62 -21.92 -9.47
C PRO A 412 -14.42 -20.94 -8.60
N TRP A 413 -15.32 -21.43 -7.74
CA TRP A 413 -16.25 -20.58 -6.99
C TRP A 413 -15.63 -19.95 -5.75
N VAL A 414 -14.86 -20.71 -4.98
CA VAL A 414 -14.35 -20.28 -3.68
C VAL A 414 -12.81 -20.18 -3.65
N GLY A 415 -12.14 -20.61 -4.72
CA GLY A 415 -10.69 -20.62 -4.81
C GLY A 415 -10.03 -21.76 -3.99
N THR A 416 -8.72 -21.80 -4.02
CA THR A 416 -7.91 -22.81 -3.32
C THR A 416 -7.50 -22.39 -1.91
N GLY A 417 -7.91 -21.22 -1.45
CA GLY A 417 -7.51 -20.57 -0.19
C GLY A 417 -6.59 -19.37 -0.43
N ALA A 418 -6.73 -18.31 0.37
CA ALA A 418 -5.91 -17.12 0.23
C ALA A 418 -4.42 -17.46 0.36
N GLY A 419 -3.60 -17.03 -0.61
CA GLY A 419 -2.16 -17.33 -0.62
C GLY A 419 -1.79 -18.75 -1.07
N ALA A 420 -2.74 -19.64 -1.32
CA ALA A 420 -2.49 -21.02 -1.72
C ALA A 420 -1.96 -21.16 -3.17
N TYR A 421 -2.03 -20.09 -3.97
CA TYR A 421 -1.54 -20.09 -5.35
C TYR A 421 -0.13 -20.65 -5.47
N ALA A 422 0.81 -20.26 -4.61
CA ALA A 422 2.20 -20.70 -4.69
C ALA A 422 2.34 -22.21 -4.62
N THR A 423 1.67 -22.85 -3.67
CA THR A 423 1.70 -24.31 -3.44
C THR A 423 0.99 -25.07 -4.56
N VAL A 424 -0.21 -24.62 -4.93
CA VAL A 424 -1.04 -25.34 -5.93
C VAL A 424 -0.50 -25.17 -7.35
N ARG A 425 0.12 -24.03 -7.64
CA ARG A 425 0.76 -23.72 -8.93
C ARG A 425 1.84 -24.72 -9.30
N ASP A 426 2.55 -25.29 -8.33
CA ASP A 426 3.68 -26.20 -8.61
C ASP A 426 3.25 -27.40 -9.45
N ARG A 427 1.99 -27.82 -9.36
CA ARG A 427 1.40 -28.86 -10.22
C ARG A 427 1.31 -28.44 -11.69
N PHE A 428 1.10 -27.15 -11.97
CA PHE A 428 0.81 -26.61 -13.30
C PHE A 428 1.99 -25.86 -13.90
N ARG A 429 3.02 -25.55 -13.13
CA ARG A 429 4.16 -24.77 -13.59
C ARG A 429 4.90 -25.43 -14.76
N THR A 430 5.24 -24.60 -15.74
CA THR A 430 5.99 -25.05 -16.93
C THR A 430 7.50 -24.92 -16.77
N GLY A 431 7.98 -24.12 -15.81
CA GLY A 431 9.40 -23.88 -15.48
C GLY A 431 9.75 -24.33 -14.06
N THR A 432 11.05 -24.25 -13.74
CA THR A 432 11.59 -24.61 -12.42
C THR A 432 11.60 -23.44 -11.44
N LEU A 433 11.34 -22.21 -11.91
CA LEU A 433 11.39 -21.00 -11.07
C LEU A 433 10.23 -21.00 -10.07
N PHE A 434 10.57 -20.86 -8.78
CA PHE A 434 9.58 -20.64 -7.74
C PHE A 434 8.97 -19.24 -7.87
N VAL A 435 7.65 -19.14 -7.87
CA VAL A 435 6.89 -17.90 -7.97
C VAL A 435 5.77 -17.88 -6.93
N ARG A 436 5.85 -16.95 -6.01
CA ARG A 436 4.88 -16.85 -4.91
C ARG A 436 3.55 -16.20 -5.31
N HIS A 437 3.57 -15.33 -6.32
CA HIS A 437 2.40 -14.53 -6.71
C HIS A 437 2.21 -14.50 -8.23
N ALA A 438 0.96 -14.50 -8.69
CA ALA A 438 0.58 -14.48 -10.11
C ALA A 438 0.91 -13.17 -10.86
N HIS A 439 1.56 -12.18 -10.23
CA HIS A 439 1.87 -10.87 -10.81
C HIS A 439 0.66 -10.14 -11.43
N GLY A 440 -0.48 -10.21 -10.75
CA GLY A 440 -1.71 -9.52 -11.12
C GLY A 440 -2.83 -9.79 -10.12
N TYR A 441 -3.51 -8.73 -9.67
CA TYR A 441 -4.55 -8.86 -8.64
C TYR A 441 -5.71 -9.79 -9.06
N VAL A 442 -6.16 -9.68 -10.31
CA VAL A 442 -7.32 -10.47 -10.78
C VAL A 442 -6.99 -11.96 -10.89
N PRO A 443 -5.92 -12.40 -11.61
CA PRO A 443 -5.59 -13.82 -11.68
C PRO A 443 -5.26 -14.41 -10.31
N GLN A 444 -4.54 -13.68 -9.45
CA GLN A 444 -4.27 -14.12 -8.07
C GLN A 444 -5.56 -14.30 -7.27
N THR A 445 -6.48 -13.34 -7.31
CA THR A 445 -7.76 -13.41 -6.57
C THR A 445 -8.63 -14.58 -7.07
N LEU A 446 -8.64 -14.84 -8.38
CA LEU A 446 -9.37 -15.97 -8.93
C LEU A 446 -8.78 -17.31 -8.49
N ALA A 447 -7.45 -17.46 -8.47
CA ALA A 447 -6.79 -18.66 -7.98
C ALA A 447 -7.06 -18.89 -6.49
N ASP A 448 -6.85 -17.85 -5.67
CA ASP A 448 -6.91 -17.94 -4.22
C ASP A 448 -8.34 -17.98 -3.66
N LEU A 449 -9.23 -17.11 -4.16
CA LEU A 449 -10.55 -16.82 -3.58
C LEU A 449 -11.72 -17.05 -4.55
N GLY A 450 -11.44 -17.47 -5.77
CA GLY A 450 -12.43 -17.79 -6.78
C GLY A 450 -13.30 -16.60 -7.21
N TRP A 451 -14.39 -16.90 -7.87
CA TRP A 451 -15.37 -15.88 -8.30
C TRP A 451 -15.98 -15.10 -7.12
N ALA A 452 -16.14 -15.74 -5.96
CA ALA A 452 -16.70 -15.08 -4.77
C ALA A 452 -15.76 -13.98 -4.27
N GLY A 453 -14.44 -14.25 -4.16
CA GLY A 453 -13.44 -13.26 -3.78
C GLY A 453 -13.33 -12.12 -4.78
N LEU A 454 -13.36 -12.41 -6.08
CA LEU A 454 -13.35 -11.38 -7.12
C LEU A 454 -14.60 -10.51 -7.07
N ALA A 455 -15.80 -11.09 -6.85
CA ALA A 455 -17.03 -10.34 -6.73
C ALA A 455 -17.03 -9.38 -5.53
N LEU A 456 -16.53 -9.83 -4.36
CA LEU A 456 -16.35 -8.98 -3.18
C LEU A 456 -15.31 -7.86 -3.44
N SER A 457 -14.22 -8.15 -4.12
CA SER A 457 -13.21 -7.17 -4.51
C SER A 457 -13.79 -6.10 -5.45
N LEU A 458 -14.54 -6.51 -6.47
CA LEU A 458 -15.21 -5.60 -7.40
C LEU A 458 -16.32 -4.78 -6.72
N LEU A 459 -17.03 -5.35 -5.76
CA LEU A 459 -18.01 -4.64 -4.94
C LEU A 459 -17.33 -3.55 -4.12
N ALA A 460 -16.24 -3.89 -3.43
CA ALA A 460 -15.48 -2.92 -2.63
C ALA A 460 -14.92 -1.79 -3.51
N LEU A 461 -14.33 -2.12 -4.65
CA LEU A 461 -13.79 -1.16 -5.62
C LEU A 461 -14.90 -0.28 -6.22
N GLY A 462 -16.04 -0.85 -6.57
CA GLY A 462 -17.18 -0.11 -7.13
C GLY A 462 -17.79 0.87 -6.13
N LEU A 463 -17.99 0.45 -4.87
CA LEU A 463 -18.49 1.32 -3.80
C LEU A 463 -17.48 2.41 -3.44
N TRP A 464 -16.19 2.08 -3.42
CA TRP A 464 -15.12 3.05 -3.24
C TRP A 464 -15.08 4.07 -4.38
N GLY A 465 -15.08 3.62 -5.63
CA GLY A 465 -15.06 4.48 -6.82
C GLY A 465 -16.27 5.41 -6.87
N TRP A 466 -17.46 4.90 -6.56
CA TRP A 466 -18.67 5.71 -6.43
C TRP A 466 -18.52 6.82 -5.38
N ALA A 467 -18.00 6.48 -4.19
CA ALA A 467 -17.78 7.45 -3.13
C ALA A 467 -16.71 8.49 -3.53
N ALA A 468 -15.61 8.06 -4.16
CA ALA A 468 -14.51 8.91 -4.63
C ALA A 468 -14.98 9.92 -5.71
N ILE A 469 -15.74 9.45 -6.71
CA ILE A 469 -16.36 10.30 -7.75
C ILE A 469 -17.22 11.41 -7.13
N ARG A 470 -17.96 11.09 -6.07
CA ARG A 470 -18.80 12.06 -5.36
C ARG A 470 -17.98 13.02 -4.49
N ALA A 471 -16.94 12.53 -3.82
CA ALA A 471 -16.11 13.34 -2.94
C ALA A 471 -15.27 14.38 -3.73
N VAL A 472 -14.73 13.98 -4.88
CA VAL A 472 -13.97 14.86 -5.78
C VAL A 472 -14.89 15.72 -6.65
N GLY A 473 -16.14 15.28 -6.91
CA GLY A 473 -17.10 15.99 -7.76
C GLY A 473 -16.81 15.80 -9.25
N LEU A 474 -16.61 14.56 -9.68
CA LEU A 474 -16.29 14.22 -11.08
C LEU A 474 -17.56 14.03 -11.95
N ARG A 475 -18.76 14.09 -11.37
CA ARG A 475 -20.01 13.95 -12.11
C ARG A 475 -20.19 15.09 -13.12
N PRO A 476 -20.81 14.85 -14.29
CA PRO A 476 -21.06 15.90 -15.29
C PRO A 476 -21.73 17.14 -14.72
N ARG A 477 -22.68 16.97 -13.80
CA ARG A 477 -23.42 18.04 -13.12
C ARG A 477 -22.59 18.86 -12.11
N GLU A 478 -21.35 18.44 -11.84
CA GLU A 478 -20.43 19.06 -10.85
C GLU A 478 -19.21 19.71 -11.51
N ARG A 479 -19.11 19.63 -12.86
CA ARG A 479 -17.97 20.18 -13.63
C ARG A 479 -17.82 21.70 -13.46
N GLY A 480 -18.92 22.44 -13.34
CA GLY A 480 -18.92 23.88 -13.15
C GLY A 480 -18.67 24.37 -11.71
N LEU A 481 -18.60 23.46 -10.73
CA LEU A 481 -18.35 23.84 -9.35
C LEU A 481 -16.90 24.28 -9.13
N PRO A 482 -16.64 25.21 -8.17
CA PRO A 482 -15.31 25.77 -7.95
C PRO A 482 -14.28 24.70 -7.53
N TRP A 483 -13.04 24.92 -7.96
CA TRP A 483 -11.88 24.12 -7.59
C TRP A 483 -11.14 24.81 -6.44
N ASP A 484 -11.53 24.50 -5.22
CA ASP A 484 -10.82 24.91 -4.02
C ASP A 484 -9.55 24.05 -3.79
N ALA A 485 -8.71 24.44 -2.85
CA ALA A 485 -7.46 23.75 -2.54
C ALA A 485 -7.71 22.29 -2.11
N GLU A 486 -8.80 22.04 -1.37
CA GLU A 486 -9.15 20.69 -0.91
C GLU A 486 -9.59 19.79 -2.06
N ARG A 487 -10.38 20.30 -3.01
CA ARG A 487 -10.79 19.52 -4.20
C ARG A 487 -9.60 19.12 -5.04
N VAL A 488 -8.63 20.02 -5.22
CA VAL A 488 -7.35 19.73 -5.88
C VAL A 488 -6.58 18.64 -5.13
N GLY A 489 -6.51 18.73 -3.80
CA GLY A 489 -5.85 17.73 -2.96
C GLY A 489 -6.52 16.36 -3.06
N MET A 490 -7.85 16.32 -2.99
CA MET A 490 -8.60 15.05 -3.13
C MET A 490 -8.42 14.41 -4.52
N ALA A 491 -8.39 15.23 -5.58
CA ALA A 491 -8.10 14.73 -6.93
C ALA A 491 -6.66 14.17 -7.06
N SER A 492 -5.69 14.80 -6.38
CA SER A 492 -4.31 14.31 -6.35
C SER A 492 -4.16 13.03 -5.53
N LEU A 493 -4.84 12.90 -4.38
CA LEU A 493 -4.90 11.63 -3.64
C LEU A 493 -5.59 10.51 -4.45
N LEU A 494 -6.64 10.86 -5.20
CA LEU A 494 -7.27 9.90 -6.11
C LEU A 494 -6.31 9.45 -7.22
N ALA A 495 -5.48 10.34 -7.76
CA ALA A 495 -4.44 9.99 -8.71
C ALA A 495 -3.40 9.03 -8.09
N VAL A 496 -2.98 9.25 -6.84
CA VAL A 496 -2.11 8.30 -6.10
C VAL A 496 -2.76 6.93 -5.97
N ALA A 497 -4.04 6.88 -5.57
CA ALA A 497 -4.78 5.63 -5.46
C ALA A 497 -4.91 4.90 -6.81
N LEU A 498 -5.08 5.64 -7.91
CA LEU A 498 -5.11 5.08 -9.26
C LEU A 498 -3.74 4.52 -9.68
N VAL A 499 -2.64 5.21 -9.39
CA VAL A 499 -1.27 4.71 -9.65
C VAL A 499 -1.06 3.38 -8.94
N PHE A 500 -1.41 3.30 -7.67
CA PHE A 500 -1.33 2.04 -6.91
C PHE A 500 -2.23 0.95 -7.50
N GLY A 501 -3.49 1.27 -7.79
CA GLY A 501 -4.45 0.29 -8.33
C GLY A 501 -4.05 -0.28 -9.69
N VAL A 502 -3.55 0.57 -10.61
CA VAL A 502 -3.05 0.13 -11.92
C VAL A 502 -1.82 -0.76 -11.77
N SER A 503 -0.88 -0.38 -10.88
CA SER A 503 0.30 -1.22 -10.62
C SER A 503 -0.12 -2.59 -10.08
N SER A 504 -1.02 -2.64 -9.10
CA SER A 504 -1.49 -3.90 -8.48
C SER A 504 -2.30 -4.77 -9.46
N ALA A 505 -2.93 -4.17 -10.47
CA ALA A 505 -3.63 -4.93 -11.51
C ALA A 505 -2.69 -5.76 -12.40
N VAL A 506 -1.44 -5.30 -12.57
CA VAL A 506 -0.45 -5.93 -13.47
C VAL A 506 0.80 -6.44 -12.75
N ASP A 507 0.82 -6.36 -11.41
CA ASP A 507 1.94 -6.81 -10.59
C ASP A 507 1.43 -7.22 -9.19
N TRP A 508 2.29 -7.86 -8.37
CA TRP A 508 1.95 -8.30 -7.01
C TRP A 508 2.18 -7.24 -5.92
N THR A 509 2.21 -5.94 -6.31
CA THR A 509 2.44 -4.81 -5.40
C THR A 509 1.36 -4.63 -4.31
N TRP A 510 0.20 -5.27 -4.46
CA TRP A 510 -0.78 -5.44 -3.38
C TRP A 510 -0.20 -6.15 -2.15
N PHE A 511 0.69 -7.12 -2.38
CA PHE A 511 1.29 -7.93 -1.32
C PHE A 511 2.52 -7.26 -0.68
N VAL A 512 2.94 -6.09 -1.17
CA VAL A 512 4.03 -5.30 -0.59
C VAL A 512 3.45 -4.24 0.36
N PRO A 513 3.61 -4.39 1.69
CA PRO A 513 2.92 -3.54 2.67
C PRO A 513 3.14 -2.05 2.47
N ALA A 514 4.37 -1.60 2.19
CA ALA A 514 4.67 -0.19 2.04
C ALA A 514 3.93 0.45 0.85
N ASN A 515 3.84 -0.24 -0.30
CA ASN A 515 3.11 0.25 -1.45
C ASN A 515 1.59 0.24 -1.18
N ALA A 516 1.08 -0.85 -0.60
CA ALA A 516 -0.34 -1.03 -0.33
C ALA A 516 -0.87 0.03 0.66
N VAL A 517 -0.18 0.27 1.78
CA VAL A 517 -0.66 1.24 2.77
C VAL A 517 -0.65 2.68 2.27
N MET A 518 0.31 3.06 1.41
CA MET A 518 0.32 4.39 0.76
C MET A 518 -0.90 4.57 -0.14
N GLY A 519 -1.18 3.59 -1.00
CA GLY A 519 -2.34 3.59 -1.89
C GLY A 519 -3.67 3.57 -1.13
N LEU A 520 -3.79 2.70 -0.13
CA LEU A 520 -4.97 2.56 0.72
C LEU A 520 -5.22 3.82 1.57
N ALA A 521 -4.20 4.46 2.11
CA ALA A 521 -4.35 5.71 2.84
C ALA A 521 -4.86 6.84 1.94
N ALA A 522 -4.33 6.96 0.71
CA ALA A 522 -4.84 7.92 -0.26
C ALA A 522 -6.30 7.63 -0.62
N ALA A 523 -6.64 6.37 -0.90
CA ALA A 523 -8.00 5.93 -1.21
C ALA A 523 -8.99 6.19 -0.06
N ALA A 524 -8.61 5.84 1.17
CA ALA A 524 -9.42 5.99 2.37
C ALA A 524 -9.72 7.45 2.69
N TRP A 525 -8.71 8.32 2.60
CA TRP A 525 -8.89 9.75 2.87
C TRP A 525 -9.90 10.38 1.93
N VAL A 526 -9.83 10.06 0.62
CA VAL A 526 -10.76 10.60 -0.38
C VAL A 526 -12.21 10.28 -0.04
N ILE A 527 -12.53 9.02 0.28
CA ILE A 527 -13.93 8.63 0.53
C ILE A 527 -14.44 9.00 1.92
N ALA A 528 -13.54 9.28 2.86
CA ALA A 528 -13.91 9.80 4.18
C ALA A 528 -14.44 11.25 4.13
N ARG A 529 -14.24 11.96 3.00
CA ARG A 529 -14.76 13.33 2.81
C ARG A 529 -16.21 13.32 2.32
N PRO A 530 -17.01 14.33 2.73
CA PRO A 530 -18.37 14.45 2.23
C PRO A 530 -18.41 14.66 0.70
N PRO A 531 -19.51 14.31 0.03
CA PRO A 531 -19.73 14.67 -1.36
C PRO A 531 -19.54 16.16 -1.59
N LEU A 532 -18.91 16.56 -2.72
CA LEU A 532 -18.50 17.94 -3.00
C LEU A 532 -19.62 18.94 -2.79
N ARG A 533 -20.83 18.69 -3.32
CA ARG A 533 -21.97 19.59 -3.18
C ARG A 533 -22.33 19.87 -1.73
N ARG A 534 -22.32 18.84 -0.89
CA ARG A 534 -22.60 18.96 0.53
C ARG A 534 -21.52 19.79 1.23
N ARG A 535 -20.24 19.52 0.93
CA ARG A 535 -19.11 20.25 1.49
C ARG A 535 -19.22 21.76 1.16
N LEU A 536 -19.59 22.11 -0.08
CA LEU A 536 -19.81 23.49 -0.48
C LEU A 536 -21.01 24.14 0.20
N GLN A 537 -22.12 23.39 0.39
CA GLN A 537 -23.29 23.86 1.13
C GLN A 537 -22.97 24.13 2.60
N ASP A 538 -22.26 23.18 3.27
CA ASP A 538 -21.85 23.34 4.68
C ASP A 538 -20.92 24.54 4.85
N ALA A 539 -20.00 24.79 3.89
CA ALA A 539 -19.11 25.95 3.88
C ALA A 539 -19.88 27.26 3.65
N ALA A 540 -20.85 27.28 2.77
CA ALA A 540 -21.70 28.46 2.53
C ALA A 540 -22.55 28.81 3.77
N LEU A 541 -23.14 27.82 4.44
CA LEU A 541 -23.86 28.00 5.69
C LEU A 541 -22.97 28.55 6.81
N ALA A 542 -21.76 28.00 6.95
CA ALA A 542 -20.79 28.45 7.95
C ALA A 542 -20.36 29.90 7.74
N ASN A 543 -20.30 30.40 6.51
CA ASN A 543 -19.98 31.77 6.16
C ASN A 543 -21.19 32.72 6.34
N ALA A 544 -22.42 32.24 6.14
CA ALA A 544 -23.63 33.06 6.28
C ALA A 544 -24.00 33.35 7.75
N VAL A 545 -23.70 32.46 8.68
CA VAL A 545 -24.02 32.63 10.11
C VAL A 545 -23.41 33.90 10.73
N PRO A 546 -22.09 34.25 10.54
CA PRO A 546 -21.51 35.46 11.05
C PRO A 546 -22.11 36.73 10.42
N GLU A 547 -22.54 36.70 9.14
CA GLU A 547 -23.17 37.84 8.47
C GLU A 547 -24.58 38.09 9.00
N LEU A 548 -25.36 37.01 9.23
CA LEU A 548 -26.67 37.10 9.87
C LEU A 548 -26.58 37.61 11.31
N GLN A 549 -25.56 37.23 12.06
CA GLN A 549 -25.30 37.77 13.41
C GLN A 549 -24.89 39.25 13.38
N ARG A 550 -24.07 39.68 12.42
CA ARG A 550 -23.71 41.12 12.21
C ARG A 550 -24.91 41.91 11.75
N SER A 551 -25.72 41.38 10.81
CA SER A 551 -26.94 42.05 10.34
C SER A 551 -27.97 42.24 11.48
N ARG A 552 -28.09 41.26 12.38
CA ARG A 552 -28.94 41.40 13.60
C ARG A 552 -28.36 42.36 14.63
N ALA A 553 -27.02 42.48 14.72
CA ALA A 553 -26.36 43.45 15.60
C ALA A 553 -26.39 44.86 15.06
N HIS A 554 -26.56 45.05 13.75
CA HIS A 554 -26.71 46.35 13.06
C HIS A 554 -28.14 46.50 12.52
N GLY A 555 -29.15 46.25 13.35
CA GLY A 555 -30.54 46.56 13.04
C GLY A 555 -30.69 48.02 12.55
N PRO A 556 -31.69 48.35 11.71
CA PRO A 556 -31.82 49.64 11.09
C PRO A 556 -31.81 50.75 12.14
N LEU A 557 -30.96 51.77 11.92
CA LEU A 557 -30.68 52.91 12.82
C LEU A 557 -31.94 53.72 13.24
N TRP A 558 -33.13 53.42 12.70
CA TRP A 558 -34.40 54.11 13.00
C TRP A 558 -35.32 53.32 13.96
N ALA A 559 -34.98 52.10 14.38
CA ALA A 559 -35.78 51.39 15.37
C ALA A 559 -35.54 51.98 16.77
N PRO A 560 -36.59 52.44 17.49
CA PRO A 560 -36.43 53.01 18.81
C PRO A 560 -35.85 51.96 19.76
N ARG A 561 -34.74 52.30 20.42
CA ARG A 561 -34.18 51.51 21.51
C ARG A 561 -35.10 51.57 22.69
N THR A 562 -36.07 50.72 22.78
CA THR A 562 -36.82 50.48 24.04
C THR A 562 -35.89 49.75 25.00
N SER A 563 -35.56 50.43 26.09
CA SER A 563 -34.75 49.93 27.21
C SER A 563 -35.62 49.08 28.15
N GLU A 564 -36.33 48.10 27.64
CA GLU A 564 -36.96 47.07 28.49
C GLU A 564 -36.18 45.78 28.36
N PRO A 565 -35.83 45.12 29.50
CA PRO A 565 -35.26 43.77 29.45
C PRO A 565 -36.32 42.85 28.91
N ALA A 566 -36.07 42.25 27.76
CA ALA A 566 -36.92 41.20 27.17
C ALA A 566 -36.89 39.97 28.06
N ALA A 567 -37.73 40.00 29.09
CA ALA A 567 -38.22 38.81 29.78
C ALA A 567 -39.43 38.29 28.97
N ASP A 568 -39.34 37.00 28.64
CA ASP A 568 -40.46 36.15 28.21
C ASP A 568 -41.26 36.53 26.94
N VAL A 569 -40.68 36.26 25.76
CA VAL A 569 -41.47 35.79 24.62
C VAL A 569 -40.82 34.50 24.10
N ALA A 570 -40.79 33.45 24.91
CA ALA A 570 -40.63 32.08 24.46
C ALA A 570 -42.07 31.54 24.22
N GLY A 571 -42.54 31.60 22.99
CA GLY A 571 -43.74 30.86 22.60
C GLY A 571 -43.49 29.34 22.86
N PRO A 572 -44.55 28.55 23.11
CA PRO A 572 -44.46 27.12 23.48
C PRO A 572 -44.04 26.23 22.32
N GLY A 573 -42.94 26.57 21.67
CA GLY A 573 -42.33 25.79 20.53
C GLY A 573 -40.86 26.03 20.28
N ALA A 574 -40.22 26.99 20.92
CA ALA A 574 -38.78 27.20 20.84
C ALA A 574 -38.05 26.28 21.87
N ILE A 575 -37.98 25.00 21.57
CA ILE A 575 -37.00 24.13 22.23
C ILE A 575 -35.64 24.78 21.96
N SER A 576 -34.98 25.30 23.01
CA SER A 576 -33.69 25.96 22.87
C SER A 576 -32.72 24.99 22.17
N VAL A 577 -31.88 25.50 21.28
CA VAL A 577 -30.86 24.69 20.59
C VAL A 577 -30.02 23.94 21.63
N ALA A 578 -29.83 24.52 22.81
CA ALA A 578 -29.16 23.90 23.97
C ALA A 578 -29.93 22.70 24.53
N GLU A 579 -31.27 22.73 24.60
CA GLU A 579 -32.07 21.57 25.04
C GLU A 579 -32.14 20.47 23.97
N ALA A 580 -32.13 20.84 22.70
CA ALA A 580 -32.03 19.87 21.61
C ALA A 580 -30.63 19.21 21.56
N GLU A 581 -29.57 19.94 21.90
CA GLU A 581 -28.23 19.38 22.07
C GLU A 581 -28.12 18.55 23.37
N TRP A 582 -28.76 18.98 24.47
CA TRP A 582 -28.79 18.23 25.71
C TRP A 582 -29.57 16.90 25.57
N ARG A 583 -30.71 16.90 24.85
CA ARG A 583 -31.48 15.66 24.54
C ARG A 583 -30.76 14.74 23.55
N ARG A 584 -29.96 15.28 22.60
CA ARG A 584 -29.12 14.45 21.71
C ARG A 584 -27.93 13.85 22.44
N GLY A 585 -27.40 14.48 23.48
CA GLY A 585 -26.28 13.98 24.30
C GLY A 585 -26.64 12.79 25.20
N ARG A 586 -27.92 12.52 25.45
CA ARG A 586 -28.35 11.43 26.36
C ARG A 586 -28.58 10.07 25.72
N ARG A 587 -28.36 9.90 24.37
CA ARG A 587 -28.50 8.58 23.76
C ARG A 587 -27.27 7.71 24.04
N PHE A 588 -27.36 6.85 25.07
CA PHE A 588 -26.46 5.75 25.38
C PHE A 588 -24.96 6.12 25.30
N PRO A 589 -24.39 6.85 26.29
CA PRO A 589 -22.97 7.28 26.26
C PRO A 589 -22.01 6.07 26.30
N TRP A 590 -22.46 4.90 26.73
CA TRP A 590 -21.67 3.68 26.76
C TRP A 590 -21.49 3.02 25.37
N LEU A 591 -22.40 3.23 24.40
CA LEU A 591 -22.33 2.58 23.10
C LEU A 591 -21.05 2.92 22.31
N PRO A 592 -20.61 4.20 22.20
CA PRO A 592 -19.32 4.50 21.56
C PRO A 592 -18.12 3.96 22.34
N ALA A 593 -18.18 3.93 23.66
CA ALA A 593 -17.11 3.37 24.49
C ALA A 593 -17.02 1.84 24.27
N PHE A 594 -18.15 1.16 24.24
CA PHE A 594 -18.22 -0.26 23.94
C PHE A 594 -17.70 -0.56 22.52
N ALA A 595 -18.12 0.22 21.51
CA ALA A 595 -17.62 0.08 20.14
C ALA A 595 -16.10 0.31 20.04
N ALA A 596 -15.57 1.32 20.76
CA ALA A 596 -14.14 1.58 20.81
C ALA A 596 -13.38 0.42 21.48
N LEU A 597 -13.90 -0.09 22.60
CA LEU A 597 -13.33 -1.26 23.27
C LEU A 597 -13.35 -2.49 22.37
N LEU A 598 -14.46 -2.75 21.68
CA LEU A 598 -14.60 -3.88 20.76
C LEU A 598 -13.58 -3.78 19.60
N VAL A 599 -13.40 -2.60 19.00
CA VAL A 599 -12.40 -2.38 17.94
C VAL A 599 -10.99 -2.66 18.46
N CYS A 600 -10.64 -2.16 19.64
CA CYS A 600 -9.33 -2.42 20.26
C CYS A 600 -9.15 -3.91 20.60
N ALA A 601 -10.17 -4.57 21.14
CA ALA A 601 -10.12 -5.99 21.46
C ALA A 601 -9.95 -6.86 20.20
N LEU A 602 -10.69 -6.56 19.13
CA LEU A 602 -10.55 -7.26 17.84
C LEU A 602 -9.16 -7.05 17.23
N ALA A 603 -8.62 -5.83 17.30
CA ALA A 603 -7.27 -5.54 16.80
C ALA A 603 -6.20 -6.27 17.63
N LEU A 604 -6.34 -6.34 18.93
CA LEU A 604 -5.44 -7.10 19.80
C LEU A 604 -5.51 -8.60 19.50
N ALA A 605 -6.71 -9.16 19.33
CA ALA A 605 -6.90 -10.55 18.96
C ALA A 605 -6.29 -10.86 17.57
N ALA A 606 -6.50 -9.98 16.59
CA ALA A 606 -5.90 -10.12 15.26
C ALA A 606 -4.37 -10.01 15.31
N ALA A 607 -3.82 -9.06 16.08
CA ALA A 607 -2.38 -8.89 16.26
C ALA A 607 -1.76 -10.10 16.97
N TRP A 608 -2.42 -10.62 18.00
CA TRP A 608 -1.99 -11.84 18.68
C TRP A 608 -2.02 -13.06 17.74
N SER A 609 -3.10 -13.21 16.96
CA SER A 609 -3.22 -14.25 15.94
C SER A 609 -2.11 -14.15 14.90
N ALA A 610 -1.87 -12.95 14.35
CA ALA A 610 -0.82 -12.70 13.36
C ALA A 610 0.59 -13.03 13.88
N PHE A 611 0.82 -12.92 15.19
CA PHE A 611 2.11 -13.18 15.81
C PHE A 611 2.39 -14.68 16.04
N GLN A 612 1.37 -15.56 16.01
CA GLN A 612 1.57 -16.99 16.30
C GLN A 612 2.47 -17.69 15.28
N PRO A 613 2.33 -17.52 13.94
CA PRO A 613 3.24 -18.12 12.98
C PRO A 613 4.71 -17.73 13.20
N VAL A 614 4.99 -16.47 13.57
CA VAL A 614 6.37 -16.02 13.90
C VAL A 614 6.89 -16.73 15.14
N ARG A 615 6.06 -16.85 16.17
CA ARG A 615 6.43 -17.56 17.39
C ARG A 615 6.66 -19.06 17.17
N ALA A 616 5.95 -19.65 16.20
CA ALA A 616 6.17 -21.04 15.80
C ALA A 616 7.56 -21.19 15.15
N VAL A 617 7.92 -20.32 14.21
CA VAL A 617 9.24 -20.34 13.56
C VAL A 617 10.36 -20.20 14.60
N HIS A 618 10.27 -19.21 15.52
CA HIS A 618 11.29 -19.05 16.57
C HIS A 618 11.37 -20.25 17.51
N ALA A 619 10.28 -20.97 17.75
CA ALA A 619 10.31 -22.18 18.55
C ALA A 619 10.96 -23.34 17.77
N GLY A 620 10.69 -23.47 16.46
CA GLY A 620 11.36 -24.44 15.60
C GLY A 620 12.88 -24.25 15.57
N ASP A 621 13.32 -23.00 15.32
CA ASP A 621 14.76 -22.65 15.36
C ASP A 621 15.38 -23.04 16.71
N ALA A 622 14.69 -22.74 17.82
CA ALA A 622 15.14 -23.11 19.15
C ALA A 622 15.16 -24.64 19.39
N ALA A 623 14.23 -25.40 18.80
CA ALA A 623 14.25 -26.86 18.87
C ALA A 623 15.49 -27.43 18.17
N ILE A 624 15.84 -26.92 17.01
CA ILE A 624 17.04 -27.33 16.27
C ILE A 624 18.31 -26.96 17.07
N GLU A 625 18.39 -25.78 17.66
CA GLU A 625 19.50 -25.38 18.55
C GLU A 625 19.66 -26.37 19.73
N ARG A 626 18.58 -26.78 20.37
CA ARG A 626 18.60 -27.77 21.44
C ARG A 626 19.04 -29.15 20.98
N LEU A 627 18.63 -29.52 19.79
CA LEU A 627 19.07 -30.77 19.16
C LEU A 627 20.59 -30.78 18.95
N GLU A 628 21.16 -29.68 18.42
CA GLU A 628 22.60 -29.53 18.19
C GLU A 628 23.41 -29.61 19.51
N LEU A 629 22.82 -29.10 20.60
CA LEU A 629 23.40 -29.19 21.96
C LEU A 629 23.24 -30.58 22.62
N GLY A 630 22.59 -31.54 21.93
CA GLY A 630 22.34 -32.89 22.45
C GLY A 630 21.21 -32.98 23.48
N ALA A 631 20.44 -31.89 23.68
CA ALA A 631 19.32 -31.85 24.63
C ALA A 631 18.02 -32.35 23.98
N LEU A 632 17.97 -33.64 23.61
CA LEU A 632 16.92 -34.24 22.77
C LEU A 632 15.51 -34.10 23.34
N ASP A 633 15.32 -34.31 24.65
CA ASP A 633 13.97 -34.19 25.27
C ASP A 633 13.46 -32.75 25.24
N ALA A 634 14.35 -31.78 25.46
CA ALA A 634 14.01 -30.36 25.36
C ALA A 634 13.69 -29.97 23.90
N ALA A 635 14.43 -30.51 22.94
CA ALA A 635 14.18 -30.26 21.52
C ALA A 635 12.77 -30.74 21.09
N VAL A 636 12.35 -31.94 21.51
CA VAL A 636 10.99 -32.44 21.27
C VAL A 636 9.93 -31.52 21.87
N SER A 637 10.05 -31.17 23.16
CA SER A 637 9.05 -30.33 23.82
C SER A 637 8.93 -28.95 23.15
N ILE A 638 10.04 -28.39 22.63
CA ILE A 638 10.02 -27.09 21.95
C ILE A 638 9.43 -27.24 20.53
N ALA A 639 9.70 -28.35 19.82
CA ALA A 639 9.10 -28.61 18.51
C ALA A 639 7.57 -28.81 18.62
N GLU A 640 7.09 -29.50 19.67
CA GLU A 640 5.66 -29.61 19.99
C GLU A 640 5.05 -28.21 20.26
N ILE A 641 5.73 -27.35 21.02
CA ILE A 641 5.29 -25.95 21.22
C ILE A 641 5.24 -25.18 19.91
N ALA A 642 6.15 -25.43 18.96
CA ALA A 642 6.12 -24.81 17.64
C ALA A 642 4.86 -25.24 16.88
N HIS A 643 4.54 -26.52 16.90
CA HIS A 643 3.31 -27.05 16.28
C HIS A 643 2.04 -26.46 16.93
N ASP A 644 1.96 -26.44 18.27
CA ASP A 644 0.81 -25.86 19.00
C ASP A 644 0.57 -24.36 18.62
N ARG A 645 1.61 -23.63 18.33
CA ARG A 645 1.52 -22.22 17.91
C ARG A 645 1.06 -22.05 16.46
N ASN A 646 1.44 -22.94 15.57
CA ASN A 646 0.98 -22.97 14.19
C ASN A 646 0.58 -24.38 13.73
N PRO A 647 -0.59 -24.86 14.20
CA PRO A 647 -1.07 -26.20 13.84
C PRO A 647 -1.50 -26.36 12.38
N LEU A 648 -1.49 -25.25 11.62
CA LEU A 648 -1.84 -25.23 10.19
C LEU A 648 -0.62 -25.36 9.27
N SER A 649 0.60 -25.36 9.85
CA SER A 649 1.86 -25.47 9.09
C SER A 649 2.45 -26.87 9.21
N PRO A 650 2.94 -27.46 8.12
CA PRO A 650 3.65 -28.72 8.18
C PRO A 650 5.09 -28.60 8.71
N GLU A 651 5.70 -27.40 8.65
CA GLU A 651 7.11 -27.19 9.01
C GLU A 651 7.46 -27.59 10.45
N PRO A 652 6.68 -27.22 11.49
CA PRO A 652 6.97 -27.67 12.86
C PRO A 652 6.94 -29.19 13.03
N LEU A 653 6.10 -29.87 12.23
CA LEU A 653 6.03 -31.33 12.24
C LEU A 653 7.23 -31.96 11.53
N TRP A 654 7.81 -31.31 10.51
CA TRP A 654 9.07 -31.76 9.90
C TRP A 654 10.23 -31.65 10.91
N GLU A 655 10.28 -30.58 11.68
CA GLU A 655 11.28 -30.38 12.74
C GLU A 655 11.12 -31.41 13.85
N LEU A 656 9.89 -31.66 14.30
CA LEU A 656 9.57 -32.68 15.30
C LEU A 656 10.00 -34.06 14.80
N ALA A 657 9.67 -34.41 13.56
CA ALA A 657 10.06 -35.68 12.97
C ALA A 657 11.58 -35.85 12.91
N PHE A 658 12.30 -34.79 12.54
CA PHE A 658 13.76 -34.76 12.50
C PHE A 658 14.38 -34.98 13.88
N VAL A 659 13.82 -34.35 14.93
CA VAL A 659 14.27 -34.48 16.32
C VAL A 659 14.00 -35.90 16.82
N GLU A 660 12.80 -36.47 16.56
CA GLU A 660 12.43 -37.86 16.98
C GLU A 660 13.23 -38.91 16.25
N GLU A 661 13.58 -38.69 14.98
CA GLU A 661 14.49 -39.57 14.21
C GLU A 661 15.88 -39.61 14.86
N ARG A 662 16.44 -38.44 15.23
CA ARG A 662 17.74 -38.33 15.94
C ARG A 662 17.72 -38.97 17.33
N ARG A 663 16.54 -39.02 17.94
CA ARG A 663 16.29 -39.68 19.23
C ARG A 663 16.14 -41.20 19.10
N GLY A 664 16.06 -41.74 17.86
CA GLY A 664 15.82 -43.15 17.57
C GLY A 664 14.36 -43.57 17.73
N ARG A 665 13.42 -42.66 17.90
CA ARG A 665 11.99 -42.94 18.01
C ARG A 665 11.31 -42.86 16.65
N LEU A 666 11.64 -43.84 15.79
CA LEU A 666 11.23 -43.85 14.39
C LEU A 666 9.71 -43.85 14.18
N ALA A 667 8.95 -44.48 15.07
CA ALA A 667 7.47 -44.47 15.00
C ALA A 667 6.89 -43.07 15.18
N ASN A 668 7.42 -42.30 16.16
CA ASN A 668 6.98 -40.92 16.40
C ASN A 668 7.38 -40.01 15.22
N ALA A 669 8.57 -40.20 14.66
CA ALA A 669 9.02 -39.45 13.48
C ALA A 669 8.11 -39.70 12.28
N GLN A 670 7.71 -40.96 12.05
CA GLN A 670 6.77 -41.33 10.98
C GLN A 670 5.40 -40.70 11.22
N GLU A 671 4.86 -40.78 12.44
CA GLU A 671 3.56 -40.19 12.81
C GLU A 671 3.55 -38.67 12.56
N ALA A 672 4.63 -37.99 12.94
CA ALA A 672 4.76 -36.55 12.70
C ALA A 672 4.78 -36.18 11.19
N LEU A 673 5.49 -36.98 10.36
CA LEU A 673 5.49 -36.75 8.91
C LEU A 673 4.13 -37.06 8.26
N GLU A 674 3.44 -38.11 8.73
CA GLU A 674 2.09 -38.45 8.27
C GLU A 674 1.07 -37.38 8.69
N GLU A 675 1.22 -36.81 9.88
CA GLU A 675 0.42 -35.62 10.34
C GLU A 675 0.69 -34.41 9.47
N ALA A 676 1.95 -34.16 9.14
CA ALA A 676 2.32 -33.06 8.24
C ALA A 676 1.64 -33.21 6.86
N VAL A 677 1.59 -34.42 6.32
CA VAL A 677 0.87 -34.71 5.06
C VAL A 677 -0.65 -34.50 5.22
N ARG A 678 -1.24 -34.86 6.37
CA ARG A 678 -2.67 -34.63 6.65
C ARG A 678 -2.97 -33.12 6.76
N THR A 679 -2.04 -32.36 7.35
CA THR A 679 -2.18 -30.91 7.54
C THR A 679 -2.16 -30.15 6.20
N GLN A 680 -1.26 -30.53 5.30
CA GLN A 680 -1.14 -29.88 3.98
C GLN A 680 -0.88 -30.91 2.86
N PRO A 681 -1.90 -31.66 2.42
CA PRO A 681 -1.74 -32.73 1.44
C PRO A 681 -1.37 -32.24 0.02
N ALA A 682 -1.54 -30.96 -0.26
CA ALA A 682 -1.18 -30.34 -1.55
C ALA A 682 0.30 -29.90 -1.62
N ASP A 683 1.08 -30.02 -0.55
CA ASP A 683 2.49 -29.66 -0.55
C ASP A 683 3.38 -30.84 -0.96
N ALA A 684 4.07 -30.70 -2.09
CA ALA A 684 4.95 -31.74 -2.63
C ALA A 684 6.17 -32.01 -1.73
N GLU A 685 6.69 -31.01 -1.03
CA GLU A 685 7.87 -31.18 -0.16
C GLU A 685 7.54 -32.04 1.05
N THR A 686 6.36 -31.94 1.61
CA THR A 686 5.91 -32.75 2.74
C THR A 686 5.88 -34.23 2.34
N TRP A 687 5.33 -34.58 1.17
CA TRP A 687 5.35 -35.93 0.64
C TRP A 687 6.77 -36.43 0.37
N ARG A 688 7.66 -35.56 -0.12
CA ARG A 688 9.07 -35.94 -0.36
C ARG A 688 9.79 -36.26 0.95
N ARG A 689 9.55 -35.52 2.01
CA ARG A 689 10.13 -35.77 3.34
C ARG A 689 9.67 -37.09 3.91
N LEU A 690 8.37 -37.39 3.83
CA LEU A 690 7.82 -38.68 4.23
C LEU A 690 8.44 -39.81 3.41
N GLY A 691 8.48 -39.71 2.08
CA GLY A 691 9.06 -40.72 1.20
C GLY A 691 10.56 -40.97 1.45
N ARG A 692 11.35 -39.93 1.71
CA ARG A 692 12.77 -40.05 2.07
C ARG A 692 12.95 -40.81 3.39
N PHE A 693 12.17 -40.46 4.41
CA PHE A 693 12.19 -41.14 5.68
C PHE A 693 11.81 -42.63 5.53
N GLN A 694 10.76 -42.95 4.77
CA GLN A 694 10.35 -44.33 4.47
C GLN A 694 11.43 -45.09 3.71
N LEU A 695 12.10 -44.45 2.72
CA LEU A 695 13.12 -45.13 1.91
C LEU A 695 14.42 -45.34 2.68
N SER A 696 14.99 -44.26 3.25
CA SER A 696 16.34 -44.25 3.79
C SER A 696 16.43 -44.69 5.24
N THR A 697 15.40 -44.41 6.06
CA THR A 697 15.42 -44.67 7.50
C THR A 697 14.68 -45.97 7.84
N LEU A 698 13.49 -46.17 7.23
CA LEU A 698 12.67 -47.35 7.51
C LEU A 698 12.94 -48.53 6.55
N ASN A 699 13.66 -48.29 5.44
CA ASN A 699 13.89 -49.24 4.37
C ASN A 699 12.58 -49.84 3.80
N GLN A 700 11.59 -48.99 3.57
CA GLN A 700 10.25 -49.31 3.06
C GLN A 700 10.08 -48.76 1.63
N PRO A 701 10.68 -49.35 0.59
CA PRO A 701 10.70 -48.78 -0.75
C PRO A 701 9.32 -48.72 -1.43
N ALA A 702 8.38 -49.60 -1.06
CA ALA A 702 7.03 -49.60 -1.61
C ALA A 702 6.21 -48.37 -1.13
N ASP A 703 6.27 -48.07 0.18
CA ASP A 703 5.59 -46.92 0.79
C ASP A 703 6.24 -45.61 0.33
N ALA A 704 7.58 -45.58 0.29
CA ALA A 704 8.33 -44.44 -0.25
C ALA A 704 7.95 -44.13 -1.71
N LEU A 705 7.78 -45.16 -2.55
CA LEU A 705 7.36 -44.98 -3.93
C LEU A 705 5.96 -44.38 -4.03
N ALA A 706 5.03 -44.76 -3.13
CA ALA A 706 3.71 -44.17 -3.06
C ALA A 706 3.78 -42.65 -2.69
N SER A 707 4.58 -42.32 -1.66
CA SER A 707 4.80 -40.92 -1.23
C SER A 707 5.48 -40.08 -2.31
N PHE A 708 6.51 -40.60 -2.99
CA PHE A 708 7.17 -39.89 -4.08
C PHE A 708 6.30 -39.76 -5.34
N ARG A 709 5.38 -40.69 -5.57
CA ARG A 709 4.39 -40.57 -6.64
C ARG A 709 3.45 -39.38 -6.38
N ALA A 710 3.00 -39.20 -5.12
CA ALA A 710 2.21 -38.04 -4.73
C ALA A 710 3.00 -36.72 -4.90
N ALA A 711 4.24 -36.69 -4.42
CA ALA A 711 5.12 -35.54 -4.60
C ALA A 711 5.36 -35.19 -6.08
N TYR A 712 5.60 -36.17 -6.92
CA TYR A 712 5.78 -35.98 -8.36
C TYR A 712 4.50 -35.49 -9.05
N TYR A 713 3.33 -35.96 -8.65
CA TYR A 713 2.06 -35.46 -9.15
C TYR A 713 1.82 -34.01 -8.79
N LEU A 714 2.22 -33.59 -7.58
CA LEU A 714 2.04 -32.21 -7.07
C LEU A 714 3.08 -31.26 -7.63
N ASP A 715 4.29 -31.74 -7.98
CA ASP A 715 5.36 -30.91 -8.55
C ASP A 715 6.21 -31.71 -9.56
N PRO A 716 5.68 -31.91 -10.78
CA PRO A 716 6.35 -32.73 -11.80
C PRO A 716 7.58 -32.06 -12.41
N ARG A 717 7.77 -30.76 -12.24
CA ARG A 717 8.92 -30.00 -12.75
C ARG A 717 10.06 -29.87 -11.73
N ASN A 718 9.90 -30.39 -10.52
CA ASN A 718 10.95 -30.41 -9.53
C ASN A 718 11.93 -31.55 -9.83
N PRO A 719 13.20 -31.27 -10.17
CA PRO A 719 14.18 -32.35 -10.46
C PRO A 719 14.36 -33.32 -9.30
N ALA A 720 14.21 -32.84 -8.05
CA ALA A 720 14.32 -33.66 -6.88
C ALA A 720 13.14 -34.64 -6.75
N SER A 721 11.89 -34.25 -7.05
CA SER A 721 10.73 -35.16 -7.08
C SER A 721 10.93 -36.27 -8.10
N THR A 722 11.48 -35.95 -9.28
CA THR A 722 11.80 -36.93 -10.31
C THR A 722 12.90 -37.90 -9.86
N SER A 723 13.99 -37.39 -9.26
CA SER A 723 15.11 -38.19 -8.76
C SER A 723 14.66 -39.14 -7.65
N ASP A 724 13.95 -38.61 -6.66
CA ASP A 724 13.44 -39.38 -5.51
C ASP A 724 12.49 -40.52 -5.97
N PHE A 725 11.60 -40.23 -6.93
CA PHE A 725 10.71 -41.22 -7.52
C PHE A 725 11.47 -42.35 -8.22
N LEU A 726 12.47 -42.00 -9.05
CA LEU A 726 13.28 -42.99 -9.76
C LEU A 726 14.11 -43.86 -8.81
N GLU A 727 14.64 -43.29 -7.74
CA GLU A 727 15.39 -44.00 -6.71
C GLU A 727 14.52 -45.02 -5.99
N ALA A 728 13.34 -44.65 -5.52
CA ALA A 728 12.41 -45.53 -4.86
C ALA A 728 11.87 -46.63 -5.81
N SER A 729 11.65 -46.29 -7.09
CA SER A 729 11.23 -47.27 -8.10
C SER A 729 12.27 -48.36 -8.30
N ARG A 730 13.56 -48.00 -8.38
CA ARG A 730 14.66 -48.96 -8.47
C ARG A 730 14.77 -49.82 -7.21
N ALA A 731 14.69 -49.21 -6.04
CA ALA A 731 14.73 -49.89 -4.76
C ALA A 731 13.58 -50.91 -4.60
N ASN A 732 12.41 -50.59 -5.20
CA ASN A 732 11.24 -51.46 -5.21
C ASN A 732 11.26 -52.53 -6.36
N GLY A 733 12.38 -52.66 -7.07
CA GLY A 733 12.55 -53.66 -8.16
C GLY A 733 11.74 -53.36 -9.43
N GLN A 734 11.23 -52.13 -9.59
CA GLN A 734 10.50 -51.70 -10.77
C GLN A 734 11.43 -51.00 -11.76
N PRO A 735 11.36 -51.27 -13.08
CA PRO A 735 12.11 -50.47 -14.05
C PRO A 735 11.61 -49.01 -13.99
N GLY A 736 12.55 -48.10 -13.74
CA GLY A 736 12.24 -46.68 -13.53
C GLY A 736 11.74 -45.96 -14.79
N ALA A 737 10.47 -46.14 -15.09
CA ALA A 737 9.78 -45.26 -16.05
C ALA A 737 9.05 -44.17 -15.28
N VAL A 738 9.43 -42.92 -15.51
CA VAL A 738 8.72 -41.74 -14.95
C VAL A 738 7.32 -41.75 -15.56
N PRO A 739 6.24 -41.69 -14.76
CA PRO A 739 4.90 -41.50 -15.30
C PRO A 739 4.84 -40.23 -16.16
N PRO A 740 4.08 -40.20 -17.26
CA PRO A 740 3.87 -38.97 -17.98
C PRO A 740 3.23 -37.96 -17.00
N ALA A 741 3.78 -36.72 -16.96
CA ALA A 741 3.15 -35.61 -16.27
C ALA A 741 1.85 -35.29 -17.03
N THR A 742 0.76 -35.92 -16.63
CA THR A 742 -0.57 -35.57 -17.14
C THR A 742 -0.99 -34.24 -16.55
N PRO A 743 -1.42 -33.28 -17.38
CA PRO A 743 -1.84 -31.95 -16.93
C PRO A 743 -3.00 -31.98 -15.94
#